data_2c45c94a8e0dffecb6386e7fa974fd01
#
_entry.id   2c45c94a8e0dffecb6386e7fa974fd01
#
_cell.length_a   1.000
_cell.length_b   1.000
_cell.length_c   1.000
_cell.angle_alpha   90.00
_cell.angle_beta   90.00
_cell.angle_gamma   90.00
#
_symmetry.space_group_name_H-M   'P 1'
#
loop_
_entity.id
_entity.type
_entity.pdbx_description
1 polymer ?
#
loop_
_entity_poly.entity_id
_entity_poly.type
_entity_poly.pdbx_seq_one_letter_code
_entity_poly.pdbx_strand_id
1 'polypeptide(L)'
;MMGRLTAAIFVLLVSCVCRTSGLTGCEGYCGRALSSCSCQPTCASLKTCCADYKEYCVSTLPYSGTILGGTDFVVLDATFNASSEVVCRFDNSTDTVGYVDDTGRGHCISPTLYETGWVSLKISSDNGTTFNRVGSWLSVHTGKLDSKFKAILVNSTKWQYYGTPNVGGSLEMTWDISLVGADRVNIELWGYTETGEPYSDNWQGRWEYLYSLAKDQPNNGSFRFVPQPAANGFSSWELGSVRVSPSTYPDGTWNVQAAWTEDHALAWHLEEKFRLDSAGWALEKCLAWDQLEEKLPNFLDEIIDCPCTLAQARADTGRFHTDYGCDIEKGSVCTYHPGSVHCVRAIQASPKYAAGQQCCYDKTGVQVLTEDSVGGSTPDRAHDWGSPPFKKPPRIPGLSHWIYDVLSFYYCCLWSDNCNYYFKHRPSSDCRRYQSPSSAVVFGDPHFITFDGVSYSFNGKGEYTLVTSEETQLVIQGRTEPVEGTTLNATTLTSVVMTDLYSDVIEVRLASGHHSLEVLHNQRTLSFSEQSWMDFRGVFVFCPTSTNVTVMFGSGAGVEVRLREGTMTTTVLLPEEFKNSTLGLLGTMNGDAKDDLLSSSGQLVQDYSSPEEVFEFGASWAVLNKSALFTYDSDYLLNEYKFVPRHDDTFIPQFTVPENPDDPLANLTAEICSGEGSQFCRYDILVGRSPQMGNATRVSFQSHVTLMNDLKPVVTCGWVSPPTNGAKEGTTYLRGAVVKFSCDDGYTLKGSAERTCQSSGQWSGEEATCVTPSKIPGIVAGSVIGAVTLIIIITTLVLHSRKQKRKHTEEHSWDPEEH
;
A
#
# COMPACT_ATOMS: atom_id res chain seq x y z
N MET A 1 -9.21 -30.73 -68.85
CA MET A 1 -10.64 -30.36 -69.06
C MET A 1 -11.12 -29.64 -67.84
N MET A 2 -11.48 -28.40 -68.04
CA MET A 2 -11.88 -27.43 -67.03
C MET A 2 -13.28 -27.74 -66.48
N GLY A 3 -13.47 -27.73 -65.20
CA GLY A 3 -14.75 -27.70 -64.53
C GLY A 3 -14.72 -26.60 -63.48
N ARG A 4 -15.43 -25.50 -63.78
CA ARG A 4 -15.61 -24.35 -62.88
C ARG A 4 -16.50 -24.70 -61.70
N LEU A 5 -16.04 -24.54 -60.48
CA LEU A 5 -16.88 -24.46 -59.27
C LEU A 5 -17.19 -22.99 -58.98
N THR A 6 -18.43 -22.63 -59.13
CA THR A 6 -19.04 -21.37 -58.68
C THR A 6 -19.40 -21.53 -57.23
N ALA A 7 -18.69 -20.81 -56.33
CA ALA A 7 -19.03 -20.66 -54.93
C ALA A 7 -20.11 -19.55 -54.81
N ALA A 8 -21.31 -19.94 -54.41
CA ALA A 8 -22.35 -19.01 -54.02
C ALA A 8 -22.05 -18.50 -52.58
N ILE A 9 -21.70 -17.20 -52.47
CA ILE A 9 -21.62 -16.51 -51.19
C ILE A 9 -23.04 -16.13 -50.77
N PHE A 10 -23.55 -16.84 -49.79
CA PHE A 10 -24.76 -16.43 -49.08
C PHE A 10 -24.34 -15.33 -48.07
N VAL A 11 -24.58 -14.08 -48.44
CA VAL A 11 -24.54 -12.95 -47.53
C VAL A 11 -25.82 -12.97 -46.70
N LEU A 12 -25.74 -13.54 -45.52
CA LEU A 12 -26.74 -13.36 -44.48
C LEU A 12 -26.57 -11.91 -43.94
N LEU A 13 -27.35 -11.00 -44.48
CA LEU A 13 -27.68 -9.73 -43.86
C LEU A 13 -28.50 -10.03 -42.59
N VAL A 14 -27.82 -10.26 -41.47
CA VAL A 14 -28.42 -10.08 -40.16
C VAL A 14 -28.62 -8.59 -39.98
N SER A 15 -29.78 -8.10 -40.28
CA SER A 15 -30.24 -6.78 -39.86
C SER A 15 -30.26 -6.79 -38.31
N CYS A 16 -29.18 -6.35 -37.72
CA CYS A 16 -29.13 -5.94 -36.31
C CYS A 16 -30.04 -4.71 -36.20
N VAL A 17 -31.33 -4.96 -35.98
CA VAL A 17 -32.24 -3.94 -35.48
C VAL A 17 -31.75 -3.64 -34.06
N CYS A 18 -30.92 -2.63 -33.92
CA CYS A 18 -30.73 -1.99 -32.64
C CYS A 18 -32.09 -1.47 -32.18
N ARG A 19 -32.78 -2.30 -31.43
CA ARG A 19 -33.84 -1.81 -30.55
C ARG A 19 -33.16 -0.92 -29.53
N THR A 20 -33.26 0.36 -29.70
CA THR A 20 -33.10 1.37 -28.63
C THR A 20 -34.30 1.25 -27.68
N SER A 21 -34.54 0.07 -27.12
CA SER A 21 -35.31 -0.04 -25.90
C SER A 21 -34.35 0.36 -24.80
N GLY A 22 -34.57 1.50 -24.16
CA GLY A 22 -33.89 1.85 -22.93
C GLY A 22 -33.87 0.60 -22.02
N LEU A 23 -32.72 0.33 -21.39
CA LEU A 23 -32.59 -0.77 -20.44
C LEU A 23 -33.61 -0.52 -19.32
N THR A 24 -34.67 -1.34 -19.26
CA THR A 24 -35.79 -1.13 -18.34
C THR A 24 -35.85 -2.13 -17.21
N GLY A 25 -34.83 -3.02 -17.10
CA GLY A 25 -34.80 -4.10 -16.14
C GLY A 25 -33.44 -4.41 -15.57
N CYS A 26 -33.42 -5.05 -14.41
CA CYS A 26 -32.22 -5.34 -13.62
C CYS A 26 -31.54 -6.66 -14.00
N GLU A 27 -32.05 -7.43 -14.94
CA GLU A 27 -31.42 -8.68 -15.39
C GLU A 27 -29.99 -8.40 -15.92
N GLY A 28 -28.96 -8.90 -15.21
CA GLY A 28 -27.54 -8.66 -15.52
C GLY A 28 -27.02 -7.27 -15.16
N TYR A 29 -27.85 -6.40 -14.55
CA TYR A 29 -27.48 -5.01 -14.21
C TYR A 29 -27.57 -4.69 -12.72
N CYS A 30 -27.64 -5.68 -11.84
CA CYS A 30 -27.62 -5.45 -10.39
C CYS A 30 -26.40 -4.64 -9.96
N GLY A 31 -26.63 -3.65 -9.09
CA GLY A 31 -25.64 -2.71 -8.65
C GLY A 31 -25.45 -1.50 -9.58
N ARG A 32 -26.18 -1.42 -10.71
CA ARG A 32 -26.12 -0.29 -11.65
C ARG A 32 -27.37 0.57 -11.58
N ALA A 33 -27.24 1.86 -11.81
CA ALA A 33 -28.37 2.70 -12.17
C ALA A 33 -28.58 2.63 -13.68
N LEU A 34 -29.84 2.60 -14.10
CA LEU A 34 -30.28 2.59 -15.50
C LEU A 34 -30.92 3.94 -15.83
N SER A 35 -31.15 4.20 -17.12
CA SER A 35 -31.69 5.47 -17.59
C SER A 35 -33.09 5.84 -17.06
N SER A 36 -33.88 4.84 -16.69
CA SER A 36 -35.29 5.04 -16.25
C SER A 36 -35.56 4.57 -14.82
N CYS A 37 -34.63 3.81 -14.22
CA CYS A 37 -34.76 3.20 -12.90
C CYS A 37 -33.40 2.74 -12.39
N SER A 38 -33.30 2.30 -11.14
CA SER A 38 -32.03 1.87 -10.54
C SER A 38 -32.08 0.41 -10.09
N CYS A 39 -31.00 -0.30 -10.30
CA CYS A 39 -30.73 -1.65 -9.77
C CYS A 39 -29.71 -1.62 -8.61
N GLN A 40 -29.43 -0.45 -8.07
CA GLN A 40 -28.53 -0.27 -6.91
C GLN A 40 -29.26 -0.60 -5.60
N PRO A 41 -28.55 -1.06 -4.56
CA PRO A 41 -29.15 -1.33 -3.26
C PRO A 41 -29.85 -0.13 -2.62
N THR A 42 -29.38 1.08 -2.92
CA THR A 42 -29.93 2.35 -2.42
C THR A 42 -31.27 2.73 -3.07
N CYS A 43 -31.63 2.10 -4.18
CA CYS A 43 -32.84 2.43 -4.91
C CYS A 43 -34.12 2.26 -4.08
N ALA A 44 -34.14 1.32 -3.13
CA ALA A 44 -35.30 1.07 -2.27
C ALA A 44 -35.58 2.28 -1.36
N SER A 45 -34.56 2.89 -0.78
CA SER A 45 -34.67 4.09 0.05
C SER A 45 -35.00 5.33 -0.77
N LEU A 46 -34.49 5.41 -1.99
CA LEU A 46 -34.72 6.51 -2.93
C LEU A 46 -36.02 6.37 -3.74
N LYS A 47 -36.67 5.22 -3.67
CA LYS A 47 -37.88 4.86 -4.47
C LYS A 47 -37.66 4.92 -5.99
N THR A 48 -36.46 4.59 -6.43
CA THR A 48 -36.03 4.63 -7.83
C THR A 48 -35.80 3.24 -8.42
N CYS A 49 -36.11 2.14 -7.69
CA CYS A 49 -35.88 0.78 -8.19
C CYS A 49 -36.63 0.50 -9.49
N CYS A 50 -35.99 -0.24 -10.38
CA CYS A 50 -36.66 -0.88 -11.49
C CYS A 50 -37.75 -1.86 -10.98
N ALA A 51 -38.81 -2.08 -11.77
CA ALA A 51 -39.94 -2.92 -11.35
C ALA A 51 -39.52 -4.35 -11.00
N ASP A 52 -38.52 -4.87 -11.67
CA ASP A 52 -37.93 -6.20 -11.54
C ASP A 52 -36.74 -6.30 -10.60
N TYR A 53 -36.40 -5.21 -9.89
CA TYR A 53 -35.24 -5.17 -8.96
C TYR A 53 -35.29 -6.33 -7.97
N LYS A 54 -36.44 -6.59 -7.35
CA LYS A 54 -36.60 -7.66 -6.35
C LYS A 54 -36.51 -9.06 -6.95
N GLU A 55 -36.69 -9.19 -8.26
CA GLU A 55 -36.61 -10.46 -8.97
C GLU A 55 -35.16 -10.85 -9.27
N TYR A 56 -34.35 -9.88 -9.69
CA TYR A 56 -32.98 -10.12 -10.15
C TYR A 56 -31.92 -9.68 -9.17
N CYS A 57 -32.17 -8.65 -8.35
CA CYS A 57 -31.21 -8.11 -7.42
C CYS A 57 -31.65 -8.29 -5.98
N VAL A 58 -30.74 -8.73 -5.14
CA VAL A 58 -30.99 -8.90 -3.71
C VAL A 58 -29.94 -8.14 -2.91
N SER A 59 -30.40 -7.49 -1.86
CA SER A 59 -29.52 -6.89 -0.86
C SER A 59 -29.24 -7.89 0.24
N THR A 60 -28.05 -7.85 0.80
CA THR A 60 -27.66 -8.70 1.93
C THR A 60 -27.17 -7.87 3.10
N LEU A 61 -27.37 -8.39 4.33
CA LEU A 61 -26.76 -7.85 5.55
C LEU A 61 -26.08 -8.98 6.34
N PRO A 62 -24.86 -8.76 6.86
CA PRO A 62 -23.96 -7.66 6.51
C PRO A 62 -23.58 -7.72 5.03
N TYR A 63 -22.96 -6.69 4.47
CA TYR A 63 -22.42 -6.73 3.11
C TYR A 63 -20.90 -6.91 3.10
N SER A 64 -20.29 -7.10 4.26
CA SER A 64 -18.89 -7.44 4.38
C SER A 64 -18.63 -8.65 5.26
N GLY A 65 -17.55 -9.36 5.02
CA GLY A 65 -17.16 -10.54 5.77
C GLY A 65 -15.68 -10.84 5.71
N THR A 66 -15.22 -11.74 6.60
CA THR A 66 -13.83 -12.18 6.61
C THR A 66 -13.54 -13.19 5.50
N ILE A 67 -12.31 -13.17 4.99
CA ILE A 67 -11.80 -14.16 4.04
C ILE A 67 -11.82 -15.59 4.60
N LEU A 68 -11.82 -15.76 5.93
CA LEU A 68 -11.89 -17.06 6.58
C LEU A 68 -13.29 -17.70 6.53
N GLY A 69 -14.28 -16.92 6.13
CA GLY A 69 -15.66 -17.38 6.01
C GLY A 69 -16.42 -17.39 7.36
N GLY A 70 -17.61 -18.00 7.35
CA GLY A 70 -18.48 -18.09 8.51
C GLY A 70 -19.36 -16.86 8.75
N THR A 71 -19.35 -15.88 7.85
CA THR A 71 -20.30 -14.76 7.90
C THR A 71 -21.63 -15.19 7.34
N ASP A 72 -22.71 -14.98 8.12
CA ASP A 72 -24.09 -15.24 7.68
C ASP A 72 -24.66 -14.00 6.99
N PHE A 73 -24.83 -14.08 5.68
CA PHE A 73 -25.41 -13.03 4.84
C PHE A 73 -26.91 -13.24 4.71
N VAL A 74 -27.70 -12.41 5.35
CA VAL A 74 -29.17 -12.45 5.29
C VAL A 74 -29.67 -11.73 4.04
N VAL A 75 -30.46 -12.39 3.24
CA VAL A 75 -31.06 -11.82 2.01
C VAL A 75 -32.31 -11.01 2.38
N LEU A 76 -32.29 -9.70 2.11
CA LEU A 76 -33.30 -8.77 2.60
C LEU A 76 -34.54 -8.65 1.71
N ASP A 77 -34.37 -8.59 0.39
CA ASP A 77 -35.41 -8.19 -0.55
C ASP A 77 -36.10 -9.36 -1.25
N ALA A 78 -35.84 -10.59 -0.79
CA ALA A 78 -36.46 -11.79 -1.34
C ALA A 78 -37.05 -12.66 -0.24
N THR A 79 -38.25 -13.23 -0.51
CA THR A 79 -38.86 -14.24 0.33
C THR A 79 -38.70 -15.61 -0.33
N PHE A 80 -38.36 -16.60 0.48
CA PHE A 80 -38.18 -17.98 0.06
C PHE A 80 -39.28 -18.86 0.70
N ASN A 81 -39.66 -19.89 0.03
CA ASN A 81 -40.51 -20.89 0.66
C ASN A 81 -39.70 -21.71 1.67
N ALA A 82 -40.28 -22.08 2.78
CA ALA A 82 -39.62 -22.91 3.80
C ALA A 82 -39.05 -24.24 3.28
N SER A 83 -39.56 -24.71 2.14
CA SER A 83 -39.11 -25.92 1.43
C SER A 83 -38.08 -25.63 0.34
N SER A 84 -37.63 -24.38 0.16
CA SER A 84 -36.64 -24.03 -0.85
C SER A 84 -35.27 -24.57 -0.46
N GLU A 85 -34.59 -25.27 -1.34
CA GLU A 85 -33.23 -25.68 -1.20
C GLU A 85 -32.34 -24.54 -1.70
N VAL A 86 -31.89 -23.68 -0.75
CA VAL A 86 -31.08 -22.50 -1.06
C VAL A 86 -29.64 -22.93 -1.28
N VAL A 87 -29.07 -22.54 -2.41
CA VAL A 87 -27.65 -22.66 -2.71
C VAL A 87 -27.08 -21.27 -3.00
N CYS A 88 -25.98 -20.95 -2.37
CA CYS A 88 -25.30 -19.67 -2.47
C CYS A 88 -23.96 -19.86 -3.22
N ARG A 89 -23.77 -19.15 -4.31
CA ARG A 89 -22.55 -19.19 -5.12
C ARG A 89 -21.73 -17.92 -4.94
N PHE A 90 -20.53 -18.10 -4.39
CA PHE A 90 -19.56 -17.03 -4.18
C PHE A 90 -18.53 -17.03 -5.32
N ASP A 91 -18.25 -15.87 -5.87
CA ASP A 91 -17.27 -15.64 -6.95
C ASP A 91 -17.39 -16.59 -8.15
N ASN A 92 -18.59 -16.92 -8.54
CA ASN A 92 -18.90 -17.83 -9.66
C ASN A 92 -18.37 -19.28 -9.54
N SER A 93 -17.71 -19.64 -8.46
CA SER A 93 -17.00 -20.94 -8.36
C SER A 93 -17.26 -21.73 -7.09
N THR A 94 -17.62 -21.11 -5.98
CA THR A 94 -17.75 -21.79 -4.68
C THR A 94 -19.20 -21.79 -4.23
N ASP A 95 -19.81 -22.96 -4.17
CA ASP A 95 -21.19 -23.16 -3.75
C ASP A 95 -21.26 -23.57 -2.28
N THR A 96 -22.17 -22.95 -1.54
CA THR A 96 -22.50 -23.34 -0.16
C THR A 96 -24.00 -23.56 -0.02
N VAL A 97 -24.38 -24.43 0.91
CA VAL A 97 -25.78 -24.65 1.24
C VAL A 97 -26.24 -23.51 2.14
N GLY A 98 -27.26 -22.79 1.71
CA GLY A 98 -27.97 -21.81 2.51
C GLY A 98 -29.16 -22.45 3.25
N TYR A 99 -29.89 -21.62 3.99
CA TYR A 99 -31.12 -22.05 4.66
C TYR A 99 -32.17 -20.93 4.63
N VAL A 100 -33.41 -21.27 4.97
CA VAL A 100 -34.51 -20.31 5.08
C VAL A 100 -34.94 -20.25 6.54
N ASP A 101 -35.01 -19.06 7.10
CA ASP A 101 -35.47 -18.85 8.48
C ASP A 101 -37.00 -18.90 8.61
N ASP A 102 -37.51 -18.87 9.85
CA ASP A 102 -38.95 -18.91 10.16
C ASP A 102 -39.75 -17.72 9.58
N THR A 103 -39.03 -16.64 9.17
CA THR A 103 -39.63 -15.45 8.55
C THR A 103 -39.65 -15.53 7.01
N GLY A 104 -39.09 -16.58 6.45
CA GLY A 104 -38.97 -16.79 5.00
C GLY A 104 -37.77 -16.05 4.36
N ARG A 105 -36.79 -15.61 5.16
CA ARG A 105 -35.56 -15.02 4.65
C ARG A 105 -34.54 -16.10 4.30
N GLY A 106 -33.85 -15.91 3.20
CA GLY A 106 -32.74 -16.77 2.79
C GLY A 106 -31.43 -16.32 3.49
N HIS A 107 -30.64 -17.30 3.89
CA HIS A 107 -29.35 -17.12 4.54
C HIS A 107 -28.26 -17.80 3.75
N CYS A 108 -27.13 -17.10 3.57
CA CYS A 108 -25.93 -17.56 2.88
C CYS A 108 -24.73 -17.45 3.79
N ILE A 109 -24.16 -18.58 4.24
CA ILE A 109 -22.97 -18.57 5.06
C ILE A 109 -21.74 -18.62 4.15
N SER A 110 -20.83 -17.63 4.26
CA SER A 110 -19.65 -17.59 3.42
C SER A 110 -18.69 -18.74 3.71
N PRO A 111 -18.10 -19.34 2.67
CA PRO A 111 -16.99 -20.29 2.80
C PRO A 111 -15.69 -19.55 3.07
N THR A 112 -14.58 -20.28 3.30
CA THR A 112 -13.25 -19.71 3.15
C THR A 112 -13.07 -19.24 1.71
N LEU A 113 -12.78 -17.95 1.53
CA LEU A 113 -12.54 -17.32 0.24
C LEU A 113 -11.04 -17.10 0.07
N TYR A 114 -10.55 -17.20 -1.15
CA TYR A 114 -9.12 -17.02 -1.45
C TYR A 114 -8.88 -15.71 -2.20
N GLU A 115 -9.77 -14.73 -1.98
CA GLU A 115 -9.80 -13.45 -2.68
C GLU A 115 -10.35 -12.37 -1.76
N THR A 116 -9.67 -11.21 -1.75
CA THR A 116 -10.13 -9.99 -1.06
C THR A 116 -10.83 -9.06 -2.04
N GLY A 117 -11.49 -8.02 -1.52
CA GLY A 117 -12.23 -7.05 -2.31
C GLY A 117 -13.70 -7.44 -2.51
N TRP A 118 -14.24 -7.16 -3.69
CA TRP A 118 -15.65 -7.39 -4.00
C TRP A 118 -15.89 -8.75 -4.64
N VAL A 119 -16.58 -9.62 -3.92
CA VAL A 119 -16.95 -10.96 -4.35
C VAL A 119 -18.43 -11.00 -4.71
N SER A 120 -18.76 -11.55 -5.86
CA SER A 120 -20.18 -11.71 -6.27
C SER A 120 -20.86 -12.82 -5.50
N LEU A 121 -22.12 -12.59 -5.08
CA LEU A 121 -23.01 -13.60 -4.51
C LEU A 121 -24.18 -13.84 -5.45
N LYS A 122 -24.36 -15.07 -5.88
CA LYS A 122 -25.55 -15.53 -6.63
C LYS A 122 -26.33 -16.53 -5.79
N ILE A 123 -27.66 -16.50 -5.88
CA ILE A 123 -28.55 -17.32 -5.04
C ILE A 123 -29.47 -18.15 -5.92
N SER A 124 -29.50 -19.42 -5.64
CA SER A 124 -30.44 -20.40 -6.19
C SER A 124 -31.48 -20.77 -5.13
N SER A 125 -32.73 -20.99 -5.53
CA SER A 125 -33.80 -21.53 -4.67
C SER A 125 -34.28 -22.92 -5.14
N ASP A 126 -33.53 -23.54 -6.07
CA ASP A 126 -33.88 -24.81 -6.71
C ASP A 126 -32.68 -25.79 -6.69
N ASN A 127 -31.96 -25.84 -5.56
CA ASN A 127 -30.84 -26.73 -5.34
C ASN A 127 -29.69 -26.53 -6.37
N GLY A 128 -29.41 -25.28 -6.71
CA GLY A 128 -28.27 -24.94 -7.60
C GLY A 128 -28.53 -25.16 -9.09
N THR A 129 -29.78 -25.50 -9.48
CA THR A 129 -30.14 -25.71 -10.87
C THR A 129 -30.16 -24.42 -11.67
N THR A 130 -30.67 -23.34 -11.08
CA THR A 130 -30.68 -22.01 -11.68
C THR A 130 -30.20 -20.94 -10.67
N PHE A 131 -29.41 -19.97 -11.14
CA PHE A 131 -28.98 -18.84 -10.35
C PHE A 131 -29.55 -17.55 -10.95
N ASN A 132 -30.86 -17.43 -10.90
CA ASN A 132 -31.59 -16.30 -11.48
C ASN A 132 -31.46 -15.02 -10.65
N ARG A 133 -31.10 -15.14 -9.36
CA ARG A 133 -30.93 -14.01 -8.48
C ARG A 133 -29.44 -13.72 -8.33
N VAL A 134 -29.02 -12.62 -8.91
CA VAL A 134 -27.67 -12.10 -8.69
C VAL A 134 -27.72 -11.30 -7.40
N GLY A 135 -27.12 -11.84 -6.36
CA GLY A 135 -26.96 -11.16 -5.08
C GLY A 135 -26.09 -9.92 -5.18
N SER A 136 -26.03 -9.23 -4.07
CA SER A 136 -25.10 -8.11 -3.90
C SER A 136 -23.67 -8.56 -4.08
N TRP A 137 -22.84 -7.60 -4.36
CA TRP A 137 -21.41 -7.75 -4.19
C TRP A 137 -21.08 -7.67 -2.69
N LEU A 138 -20.31 -8.64 -2.22
CA LEU A 138 -19.86 -8.71 -0.84
C LEU A 138 -18.44 -8.20 -0.75
N SER A 139 -18.16 -7.36 0.22
CA SER A 139 -16.82 -6.92 0.52
C SER A 139 -16.13 -7.96 1.43
N VAL A 140 -15.03 -8.52 0.96
CA VAL A 140 -14.26 -9.55 1.66
C VAL A 140 -12.93 -8.97 2.14
N HIS A 141 -12.65 -9.14 3.44
CA HIS A 141 -11.45 -8.61 4.09
C HIS A 141 -10.50 -9.72 4.49
N THR A 142 -9.22 -9.38 4.58
CA THR A 142 -8.25 -10.13 5.37
C THR A 142 -8.61 -10.04 6.87
N GLY A 143 -7.91 -10.79 7.75
CA GLY A 143 -8.18 -10.80 9.19
C GLY A 143 -8.06 -9.46 9.95
N LYS A 144 -7.76 -8.34 9.27
CA LYS A 144 -7.70 -6.98 9.84
C LYS A 144 -9.06 -6.28 9.91
N LEU A 145 -10.11 -6.99 10.28
CA LEU A 145 -11.44 -6.44 10.48
C LEU A 145 -11.50 -5.49 11.69
N ASP A 146 -12.46 -4.57 11.67
CA ASP A 146 -12.87 -3.82 12.86
C ASP A 146 -13.25 -4.79 13.98
N SER A 147 -12.99 -4.39 15.23
CA SER A 147 -13.25 -5.21 16.44
C SER A 147 -14.69 -5.68 16.55
N LYS A 148 -15.66 -4.95 15.99
CA LYS A 148 -17.09 -5.33 15.98
C LYS A 148 -17.41 -6.56 15.12
N PHE A 149 -16.50 -6.97 14.21
CA PHE A 149 -16.72 -8.11 13.30
C PHE A 149 -15.85 -9.33 13.59
N LYS A 150 -15.08 -9.30 14.68
CA LYS A 150 -14.14 -10.37 15.01
C LYS A 150 -14.13 -10.75 16.48
N ALA A 151 -13.56 -11.90 16.79
CA ALA A 151 -13.11 -12.22 18.14
C ALA A 151 -11.76 -11.56 18.41
N ILE A 152 -11.57 -11.08 19.64
CA ILE A 152 -10.43 -10.25 20.04
C ILE A 152 -9.58 -11.03 21.05
N LEU A 153 -8.27 -11.13 20.80
CA LEU A 153 -7.30 -11.65 21.75
C LEU A 153 -7.01 -10.59 22.83
N VAL A 154 -7.44 -10.84 24.05
CA VAL A 154 -7.18 -9.93 25.18
C VAL A 154 -5.70 -9.98 25.51
N ASN A 155 -5.03 -8.81 25.48
CA ASN A 155 -3.58 -8.68 25.65
C ASN A 155 -2.82 -9.53 24.61
N SER A 156 -2.87 -9.11 23.34
CA SER A 156 -2.24 -9.80 22.22
C SER A 156 -0.74 -10.09 22.44
N THR A 157 -0.03 -9.18 23.12
CA THR A 157 1.38 -9.39 23.51
C THR A 157 1.55 -10.66 24.37
N LYS A 158 0.61 -10.92 25.29
CA LYS A 158 0.67 -12.15 26.11
C LYS A 158 0.46 -13.41 25.26
N TRP A 159 -0.42 -13.38 24.28
CA TRP A 159 -0.62 -14.48 23.33
C TRP A 159 0.66 -14.73 22.52
N GLN A 160 1.29 -13.65 22.07
CA GLN A 160 2.50 -13.66 21.23
C GLN A 160 3.72 -14.29 21.94
N TYR A 161 3.87 -14.04 23.23
CA TYR A 161 5.03 -14.51 24.01
C TYR A 161 4.70 -15.65 24.99
N TYR A 162 3.52 -16.23 24.91
CA TYR A 162 3.13 -17.28 25.84
C TYR A 162 4.06 -18.49 25.77
N GLY A 163 4.51 -18.97 26.92
CA GLY A 163 5.43 -20.10 27.00
C GLY A 163 6.91 -19.71 26.97
N THR A 164 7.24 -18.45 26.64
CA THR A 164 8.59 -17.91 26.86
C THR A 164 8.82 -17.64 28.35
N PRO A 165 10.06 -17.48 28.83
CA PRO A 165 10.35 -17.18 30.22
C PRO A 165 9.50 -16.01 30.75
N ASN A 166 8.86 -16.21 31.90
CA ASN A 166 8.01 -15.23 32.59
C ASN A 166 6.64 -14.93 31.96
N VAL A 167 6.23 -15.57 30.87
CA VAL A 167 4.92 -15.40 30.24
C VAL A 167 4.13 -16.71 30.30
N GLY A 168 3.10 -16.76 31.17
CA GLY A 168 2.27 -17.92 31.37
C GLY A 168 0.90 -17.58 32.00
N GLY A 169 0.23 -18.59 32.53
CA GLY A 169 -1.09 -18.47 33.15
C GLY A 169 -2.23 -18.59 32.14
N SER A 170 -3.34 -17.87 32.36
CA SER A 170 -4.51 -17.95 31.48
C SER A 170 -4.43 -16.96 30.31
N LEU A 171 -4.92 -17.37 29.13
CA LEU A 171 -5.25 -16.51 28.01
C LEU A 171 -6.75 -16.26 27.98
N GLU A 172 -7.14 -15.15 27.35
CA GLU A 172 -8.53 -14.72 27.26
C GLU A 172 -8.81 -14.12 25.89
N MET A 173 -10.00 -14.42 25.34
CA MET A 173 -10.54 -13.81 24.14
C MET A 173 -11.97 -13.36 24.36
N THR A 174 -12.44 -12.38 23.60
CA THR A 174 -13.79 -11.83 23.65
C THR A 174 -14.37 -11.66 22.26
N TRP A 175 -15.70 -11.69 22.15
CA TRP A 175 -16.42 -11.45 20.88
C TRP A 175 -17.80 -10.87 21.15
N ASP A 176 -18.42 -10.26 20.15
CA ASP A 176 -19.82 -9.90 20.20
C ASP A 176 -20.68 -11.16 20.01
N ILE A 177 -21.59 -11.43 20.95
CA ILE A 177 -22.45 -12.63 20.95
C ILE A 177 -23.34 -12.73 19.69
N SER A 178 -23.66 -11.59 19.08
CA SER A 178 -24.48 -11.54 17.88
C SER A 178 -23.77 -12.05 16.62
N LEU A 179 -22.42 -12.16 16.63
CA LEU A 179 -21.66 -12.72 15.51
C LEU A 179 -21.87 -14.22 15.31
N VAL A 180 -22.34 -14.91 16.38
CA VAL A 180 -22.64 -16.33 16.31
C VAL A 180 -24.06 -16.52 16.81
N GLY A 181 -24.99 -16.79 15.93
CA GLY A 181 -26.43 -16.90 16.22
C GLY A 181 -26.83 -18.19 16.97
N ALA A 182 -26.15 -18.48 18.08
CA ALA A 182 -26.40 -19.68 18.89
C ALA A 182 -26.18 -19.40 20.37
N ASP A 183 -26.98 -20.04 21.24
CA ASP A 183 -26.85 -19.93 22.70
C ASP A 183 -25.59 -20.64 23.24
N ARG A 184 -25.09 -21.61 22.50
CA ARG A 184 -23.92 -22.42 22.88
C ARG A 184 -22.94 -22.56 21.72
N VAL A 185 -21.65 -22.50 22.06
CA VAL A 185 -20.58 -22.43 21.07
C VAL A 185 -19.45 -23.43 21.35
N ASN A 186 -18.75 -23.81 20.30
CA ASN A 186 -17.44 -24.45 20.34
C ASN A 186 -16.35 -23.40 20.13
N ILE A 187 -15.22 -23.55 20.80
CA ILE A 187 -14.01 -22.73 20.64
C ILE A 187 -12.98 -23.63 19.96
N GLU A 188 -12.68 -23.34 18.70
CA GLU A 188 -11.89 -24.20 17.83
C GLU A 188 -10.58 -23.55 17.42
N LEU A 189 -9.50 -24.32 17.39
CA LEU A 189 -8.24 -23.90 16.81
C LEU A 189 -8.13 -24.37 15.36
N TRP A 190 -7.83 -23.41 14.49
CA TRP A 190 -7.55 -23.61 13.08
C TRP A 190 -6.12 -23.19 12.78
N GLY A 191 -5.41 -23.98 11.98
CA GLY A 191 -4.03 -23.73 11.63
C GLY A 191 -3.81 -23.53 10.14
N TYR A 192 -2.76 -22.79 9.81
CA TYR A 192 -2.26 -22.65 8.45
C TYR A 192 -0.82 -23.14 8.34
N THR A 193 -0.52 -23.84 7.28
CA THR A 193 0.84 -24.25 6.92
C THR A 193 0.98 -24.37 5.42
N GLU A 194 2.22 -24.36 4.94
CA GLU A 194 2.54 -24.54 3.52
C GLU A 194 3.46 -25.76 3.34
N THR A 195 3.30 -26.45 2.22
CA THR A 195 4.07 -27.62 1.85
C THR A 195 4.56 -27.49 0.41
N GLY A 196 5.61 -28.26 0.07
CA GLY A 196 6.26 -28.17 -1.23
C GLY A 196 7.37 -27.11 -1.24
N GLU A 197 7.96 -26.90 -2.42
CA GLU A 197 9.03 -25.91 -2.59
C GLU A 197 8.44 -24.56 -3.01
N PRO A 198 8.83 -23.44 -2.36
CA PRO A 198 8.42 -22.10 -2.78
C PRO A 198 8.69 -21.84 -4.26
N TYR A 199 7.78 -21.13 -4.92
CA TYR A 199 7.78 -20.83 -6.36
C TYR A 199 7.68 -22.04 -7.30
N SER A 200 7.43 -23.25 -6.76
CA SER A 200 7.21 -24.46 -7.57
C SER A 200 5.73 -24.80 -7.71
N ASP A 201 5.39 -25.64 -8.70
CA ASP A 201 4.01 -26.09 -8.94
C ASP A 201 3.46 -26.99 -7.83
N ASN A 202 4.32 -27.62 -7.03
CA ASN A 202 3.92 -28.45 -5.91
C ASN A 202 3.76 -27.68 -4.59
N TRP A 203 3.95 -26.36 -4.59
CA TRP A 203 3.76 -25.53 -3.40
C TRP A 203 2.26 -25.31 -3.12
N GLN A 204 1.79 -25.75 -1.93
CA GLN A 204 0.39 -25.71 -1.52
C GLN A 204 0.26 -25.15 -0.10
N GLY A 205 -0.75 -24.27 0.08
CA GLY A 205 -1.23 -23.85 1.40
C GLY A 205 -2.26 -24.85 1.95
N ARG A 206 -2.32 -25.01 3.26
CA ARG A 206 -3.30 -25.84 3.96
C ARG A 206 -3.88 -25.03 5.13
N TRP A 207 -5.21 -24.85 5.13
CA TRP A 207 -5.98 -24.24 6.20
C TRP A 207 -6.91 -25.30 6.78
N GLU A 208 -6.66 -25.72 8.02
CA GLU A 208 -7.33 -26.89 8.60
C GLU A 208 -7.77 -26.67 10.04
N TYR A 209 -8.89 -27.28 10.39
CA TYR A 209 -9.28 -27.48 11.78
C TYR A 209 -8.28 -28.41 12.48
N LEU A 210 -7.77 -27.99 13.63
CA LEU A 210 -6.84 -28.78 14.41
C LEU A 210 -7.56 -29.51 15.55
N TYR A 211 -8.16 -28.77 16.47
CA TYR A 211 -8.94 -29.35 17.58
C TYR A 211 -9.76 -28.25 18.28
N SER A 212 -10.69 -28.67 19.16
CA SER A 212 -11.48 -27.76 19.98
C SER A 212 -10.80 -27.52 21.33
N LEU A 213 -10.62 -26.21 21.64
CA LEU A 213 -10.17 -25.75 22.98
C LEU A 213 -11.25 -25.99 24.03
N ALA A 214 -12.52 -25.79 23.65
CA ALA A 214 -13.67 -26.07 24.47
C ALA A 214 -14.88 -26.40 23.58
N LYS A 215 -15.78 -27.22 24.10
CA LYS A 215 -17.02 -27.64 23.42
C LYS A 215 -18.23 -27.26 24.24
N ASP A 216 -19.29 -26.94 23.55
CA ASP A 216 -20.61 -26.69 24.13
C ASP A 216 -20.58 -25.69 25.29
N GLN A 217 -19.91 -24.57 25.10
CA GLN A 217 -19.83 -23.48 26.07
C GLN A 217 -21.03 -22.53 25.90
N PRO A 218 -21.52 -21.88 26.97
CA PRO A 218 -22.47 -20.79 26.81
C PRO A 218 -21.88 -19.66 25.95
N ASN A 219 -22.65 -19.11 25.01
CA ASN A 219 -22.25 -17.96 24.21
C ASN A 219 -22.40 -16.65 25.03
N ASN A 220 -21.46 -16.41 25.93
CA ASN A 220 -21.45 -15.24 26.83
C ASN A 220 -20.45 -14.14 26.41
N GLY A 221 -19.87 -14.24 25.19
CA GLY A 221 -18.98 -13.23 24.62
C GLY A 221 -17.54 -13.28 25.15
N SER A 222 -17.16 -14.28 25.96
CA SER A 222 -15.78 -14.40 26.43
C SER A 222 -15.39 -15.86 26.68
N PHE A 223 -14.09 -16.14 26.52
CA PHE A 223 -13.50 -17.44 26.84
C PHE A 223 -12.11 -17.25 27.46
N ARG A 224 -11.90 -17.91 28.60
CA ARG A 224 -10.61 -17.90 29.31
C ARG A 224 -10.14 -19.34 29.54
N PHE A 225 -8.89 -19.62 29.26
CA PHE A 225 -8.30 -20.95 29.43
C PHE A 225 -6.81 -20.87 29.79
N VAL A 226 -6.28 -21.97 30.34
CA VAL A 226 -4.84 -22.16 30.55
C VAL A 226 -4.35 -23.06 29.44
N PRO A 227 -3.53 -22.56 28.50
CA PRO A 227 -3.03 -23.35 27.39
C PRO A 227 -2.20 -24.55 27.84
N GLN A 228 -2.39 -25.64 27.15
CA GLN A 228 -1.56 -26.83 27.26
C GLN A 228 -0.78 -27.03 25.94
N PRO A 229 0.41 -27.63 25.96
CA PRO A 229 1.08 -27.99 24.72
C PRO A 229 0.19 -28.82 23.82
N ALA A 230 0.31 -28.61 22.51
CA ALA A 230 -0.44 -29.39 21.53
C ALA A 230 -0.12 -30.89 21.67
N ALA A 231 -1.13 -31.74 21.42
CA ALA A 231 -0.94 -33.16 21.28
C ALA A 231 -0.08 -33.50 20.06
N ASN A 232 0.56 -34.67 20.07
CA ASN A 232 1.32 -35.16 18.94
C ASN A 232 0.52 -35.10 17.63
N GLY A 233 1.09 -34.53 16.60
CA GLY A 233 0.47 -34.30 15.29
C GLY A 233 0.04 -32.87 15.02
N PHE A 234 -0.11 -32.03 16.06
CA PHE A 234 -0.49 -30.60 15.90
C PHE A 234 0.60 -29.63 16.33
N SER A 235 1.63 -30.11 17.03
CA SER A 235 2.70 -29.27 17.58
C SER A 235 3.56 -28.54 16.53
N SER A 236 3.47 -28.93 15.27
CA SER A 236 4.16 -28.29 14.14
C SER A 236 3.36 -27.14 13.50
N TRP A 237 2.13 -26.92 13.96
CA TRP A 237 1.33 -25.81 13.46
C TRP A 237 1.65 -24.55 14.25
N GLU A 238 2.31 -23.60 13.61
CA GLU A 238 2.91 -22.41 14.23
C GLU A 238 2.11 -21.13 13.98
N LEU A 239 1.18 -21.18 13.03
CA LEU A 239 0.31 -20.08 12.62
C LEU A 239 -1.15 -20.52 12.61
N GLY A 240 -2.04 -19.68 13.08
CA GLY A 240 -3.47 -19.95 12.99
C GLY A 240 -4.35 -18.89 13.62
N SER A 241 -5.63 -19.25 13.75
CA SER A 241 -6.68 -18.41 14.33
C SER A 241 -7.60 -19.25 15.22
N VAL A 242 -8.20 -18.62 16.23
CA VAL A 242 -9.24 -19.24 17.05
C VAL A 242 -10.62 -18.87 16.49
N ARG A 243 -11.47 -19.87 16.29
CA ARG A 243 -12.84 -19.71 15.79
C ARG A 243 -13.85 -19.98 16.89
N VAL A 244 -14.89 -19.16 16.97
CA VAL A 244 -16.09 -19.38 17.76
C VAL A 244 -17.21 -19.81 16.79
N SER A 245 -17.76 -21.00 16.98
CA SER A 245 -18.79 -21.58 16.10
C SER A 245 -19.93 -22.18 16.90
N PRO A 246 -21.18 -22.35 16.33
CA PRO A 246 -22.30 -22.99 17.03
C PRO A 246 -21.99 -24.43 17.42
N SER A 247 -22.33 -24.83 18.67
CA SER A 247 -22.12 -26.20 19.14
C SER A 247 -23.10 -27.22 18.53
N THR A 248 -24.07 -26.76 17.77
CA THR A 248 -25.06 -27.61 17.07
C THR A 248 -24.48 -28.38 15.88
N TYR A 249 -23.35 -27.92 15.38
CA TYR A 249 -22.62 -28.57 14.28
C TYR A 249 -21.43 -29.38 14.78
N PRO A 250 -21.02 -30.44 14.09
CA PRO A 250 -19.78 -31.13 14.38
C PRO A 250 -18.58 -30.18 14.36
N ASP A 251 -17.61 -30.42 15.24
CA ASP A 251 -16.37 -29.65 15.25
C ASP A 251 -15.68 -29.65 13.88
N GLY A 252 -15.10 -28.53 13.49
CA GLY A 252 -14.40 -28.39 12.22
C GLY A 252 -15.31 -28.30 11.00
N THR A 253 -16.64 -28.21 11.19
CA THR A 253 -17.55 -27.94 10.07
C THR A 253 -17.22 -26.54 9.53
N TRP A 254 -16.77 -26.45 8.28
CA TRP A 254 -16.23 -25.21 7.72
C TRP A 254 -17.31 -24.20 7.30
N ASN A 255 -18.48 -24.64 6.89
CA ASN A 255 -19.56 -23.80 6.39
C ASN A 255 -20.63 -23.54 7.49
N VAL A 256 -20.23 -22.86 8.54
CA VAL A 256 -21.11 -22.46 9.65
C VAL A 256 -20.83 -21.01 10.03
N GLN A 257 -21.85 -20.33 10.54
CA GLN A 257 -21.70 -19.00 11.09
C GLN A 257 -20.64 -19.00 12.18
N ALA A 258 -19.67 -18.08 12.13
CA ALA A 258 -18.55 -18.09 13.05
C ALA A 258 -17.93 -16.70 13.23
N ALA A 259 -17.33 -16.49 14.39
CA ALA A 259 -16.43 -15.38 14.65
C ALA A 259 -14.99 -15.88 14.72
N TRP A 260 -14.05 -15.15 14.11
CA TRP A 260 -12.64 -15.48 14.04
C TRP A 260 -11.80 -14.46 14.78
N THR A 261 -10.71 -14.91 15.41
CA THR A 261 -9.64 -14.01 15.84
C THR A 261 -8.79 -13.57 14.64
N GLU A 262 -7.96 -12.57 14.85
CA GLU A 262 -6.84 -12.32 13.93
C GLU A 262 -5.89 -13.53 13.87
N ASP A 263 -5.23 -13.70 12.71
CA ASP A 263 -4.14 -14.64 12.55
C ASP A 263 -3.00 -14.25 13.49
N HIS A 264 -2.41 -15.26 14.16
CA HIS A 264 -1.33 -15.01 15.11
C HIS A 264 -0.42 -16.24 15.22
N ALA A 265 0.80 -15.99 15.68
CA ALA A 265 1.73 -17.05 16.01
C ALA A 265 1.21 -17.87 17.22
N LEU A 266 1.20 -19.17 17.10
CA LEU A 266 0.63 -20.09 18.08
C LEU A 266 1.63 -20.48 19.20
N ALA A 267 2.39 -19.52 19.75
CA ALA A 267 3.36 -19.77 20.82
C ALA A 267 2.75 -20.55 22.01
N TRP A 268 1.51 -20.23 22.37
CA TRP A 268 0.76 -20.88 23.44
C TRP A 268 0.38 -22.34 23.13
N HIS A 269 0.41 -22.74 21.90
CA HIS A 269 0.05 -24.05 21.36
C HIS A 269 1.27 -24.95 21.15
N LEU A 270 2.47 -24.36 21.01
CA LEU A 270 3.69 -25.10 20.68
C LEU A 270 4.04 -26.20 21.72
N GLU A 271 4.87 -27.12 21.28
CA GLU A 271 5.29 -28.28 22.06
C GLU A 271 6.00 -27.92 23.38
N GLU A 272 6.10 -28.90 24.28
CA GLU A 272 6.79 -28.72 25.57
C GLU A 272 8.26 -28.30 25.38
N LYS A 273 8.93 -28.72 24.29
CA LYS A 273 10.29 -28.30 23.96
C LYS A 273 10.43 -26.78 23.88
N PHE A 274 9.45 -26.06 23.27
CA PHE A 274 9.43 -24.61 23.25
C PHE A 274 9.32 -24.02 24.66
N ARG A 275 8.51 -24.60 25.53
CA ARG A 275 8.32 -24.08 26.90
C ARG A 275 9.53 -24.34 27.81
N LEU A 276 10.29 -25.39 27.53
CA LEU A 276 11.51 -25.71 28.28
C LEU A 276 12.68 -24.82 27.87
N ASP A 277 12.81 -24.53 26.57
CA ASP A 277 13.87 -23.71 26.02
C ASP A 277 13.36 -22.97 24.75
N SER A 278 12.62 -21.90 24.95
CA SER A 278 12.03 -21.13 23.83
C SER A 278 13.09 -20.48 22.94
N ALA A 279 14.21 -20.04 23.51
CA ALA A 279 15.28 -19.41 22.76
C ALA A 279 16.05 -20.41 21.90
N GLY A 280 16.39 -21.61 22.44
CA GLY A 280 17.03 -22.67 21.66
C GLY A 280 16.12 -23.22 20.57
N TRP A 281 14.83 -23.41 20.85
CA TRP A 281 13.83 -23.84 19.86
C TRP A 281 13.70 -22.80 18.72
N ALA A 282 13.59 -21.51 19.08
CA ALA A 282 13.48 -20.43 18.12
C ALA A 282 14.74 -20.29 17.25
N LEU A 283 15.94 -20.47 17.84
CA LEU A 283 17.19 -20.46 17.09
C LEU A 283 17.24 -21.62 16.07
N GLU A 284 16.81 -22.84 16.42
CA GLU A 284 16.73 -23.94 15.46
C GLU A 284 15.84 -23.58 14.26
N LYS A 285 14.69 -22.92 14.51
CA LYS A 285 13.77 -22.45 13.46
C LYS A 285 14.37 -21.32 12.62
N CYS A 286 15.03 -20.36 13.27
CA CYS A 286 15.73 -19.26 12.60
C CYS A 286 16.80 -19.78 11.64
N LEU A 287 17.64 -20.71 12.07
CA LEU A 287 18.68 -21.32 11.23
C LEU A 287 18.09 -22.13 10.07
N ALA A 288 16.98 -22.84 10.29
CA ALA A 288 16.30 -23.57 9.22
C ALA A 288 15.72 -22.59 8.16
N TRP A 289 15.15 -21.46 8.61
CA TRP A 289 14.66 -20.43 7.74
C TRP A 289 15.80 -19.73 6.96
N ASP A 290 16.94 -19.40 7.62
CA ASP A 290 18.13 -18.85 6.97
C ASP A 290 18.63 -19.76 5.83
N GLN A 291 18.71 -21.08 6.07
CA GLN A 291 19.09 -22.06 5.05
C GLN A 291 18.07 -22.17 3.89
N LEU A 292 16.79 -21.94 4.16
CA LEU A 292 15.75 -21.90 3.14
C LEU A 292 15.90 -20.64 2.27
N GLU A 293 16.03 -19.48 2.91
CA GLU A 293 16.17 -18.19 2.23
C GLU A 293 17.41 -18.14 1.31
N GLU A 294 18.53 -18.76 1.70
CA GLU A 294 19.73 -18.87 0.85
C GLU A 294 19.50 -19.60 -0.49
N LYS A 295 18.48 -20.45 -0.55
CA LYS A 295 18.14 -21.23 -1.75
C LYS A 295 17.08 -20.53 -2.61
N LEU A 296 16.37 -19.55 -2.07
CA LEU A 296 15.31 -18.86 -2.76
C LEU A 296 15.86 -17.75 -3.66
N PRO A 297 15.13 -17.39 -4.73
CA PRO A 297 15.54 -16.30 -5.61
C PRO A 297 15.68 -14.98 -4.85
N ASN A 298 16.63 -14.14 -5.28
CA ASN A 298 16.74 -12.77 -4.78
C ASN A 298 15.54 -11.95 -5.26
N PHE A 299 14.82 -11.32 -4.34
CA PHE A 299 13.67 -10.47 -4.63
C PHE A 299 13.97 -8.97 -4.39
N LEU A 300 15.10 -8.67 -3.75
CA LEU A 300 15.44 -7.32 -3.31
C LEU A 300 15.64 -6.33 -4.45
N ASP A 301 15.98 -6.81 -5.65
CA ASP A 301 16.21 -5.95 -6.81
C ASP A 301 14.90 -5.43 -7.44
N GLU A 302 13.76 -6.00 -7.08
CA GLU A 302 12.44 -5.65 -7.65
C GLU A 302 11.56 -4.81 -6.72
N ILE A 303 11.99 -4.59 -5.47
CA ILE A 303 11.20 -3.82 -4.51
C ILE A 303 11.47 -2.32 -4.66
N ILE A 304 10.44 -1.53 -4.37
CA ILE A 304 10.56 -0.07 -4.34
C ILE A 304 11.39 0.38 -3.13
N ASP A 305 12.27 1.36 -3.33
CA ASP A 305 13.06 1.93 -2.24
C ASP A 305 12.18 2.77 -1.31
N CYS A 306 12.52 2.75 -0.02
CA CYS A 306 11.84 3.57 0.98
C CYS A 306 12.07 5.07 0.76
N PRO A 307 11.07 5.93 1.00
CA PRO A 307 11.28 7.37 1.15
C PRO A 307 12.28 7.68 2.27
N CYS A 308 13.13 8.70 2.08
CA CYS A 308 14.17 9.05 3.05
C CYS A 308 13.63 9.65 4.34
N THR A 309 12.45 10.27 4.28
CA THR A 309 11.82 10.93 5.41
C THR A 309 10.36 10.54 5.57
N LEU A 310 9.84 10.65 6.79
CA LEU A 310 8.42 10.47 7.10
C LEU A 310 7.52 11.42 6.30
N ALA A 311 7.98 12.67 6.06
CA ALA A 311 7.24 13.63 5.26
C ALA A 311 7.04 13.11 3.83
N GLN A 312 8.11 12.65 3.17
CA GLN A 312 8.03 12.04 1.84
C GLN A 312 7.14 10.79 1.85
N ALA A 313 7.27 9.92 2.86
CA ALA A 313 6.51 8.68 2.96
C ALA A 313 4.99 8.91 3.09
N ARG A 314 4.60 9.94 3.83
CA ARG A 314 3.19 10.34 3.99
C ARG A 314 2.64 11.12 2.80
N ALA A 315 3.51 11.77 2.04
CA ALA A 315 3.15 12.54 0.87
C ALA A 315 3.01 11.66 -0.39
N ASP A 316 3.74 10.57 -0.47
CA ASP A 316 3.72 9.62 -1.61
C ASP A 316 2.59 8.60 -1.48
N THR A 317 1.36 9.09 -1.46
CA THR A 317 0.14 8.31 -1.23
C THR A 317 -0.26 7.42 -2.42
N GLY A 318 0.37 7.58 -3.57
CA GLY A 318 0.19 6.69 -4.73
C GLY A 318 0.91 5.35 -4.57
N ARG A 319 2.00 5.32 -3.83
CA ARG A 319 2.87 4.14 -3.69
C ARG A 319 2.96 3.59 -2.27
N PHE A 320 2.69 4.40 -1.26
CA PHE A 320 2.81 4.03 0.15
C PHE A 320 1.54 4.31 0.93
N HIS A 321 1.24 3.43 1.87
CA HIS A 321 0.13 3.56 2.80
C HIS A 321 0.59 3.28 4.23
N THR A 322 -0.03 3.96 5.21
CA THR A 322 0.27 3.77 6.64
C THR A 322 0.09 2.31 7.06
N ASP A 323 1.09 1.77 7.74
CA ASP A 323 0.96 0.49 8.43
C ASP A 323 0.16 0.69 9.73
N TYR A 324 -1.00 0.05 9.82
CA TYR A 324 -1.88 0.18 10.99
C TYR A 324 -1.26 -0.34 12.30
N GLY A 325 -0.26 -1.22 12.23
CA GLY A 325 0.48 -1.73 13.39
C GLY A 325 1.49 -0.72 13.95
N CYS A 326 1.84 0.32 13.18
CA CYS A 326 2.81 1.34 13.55
C CYS A 326 2.41 2.71 13.01
N ASP A 327 1.38 3.32 13.62
CA ASP A 327 0.78 4.58 13.20
C ASP A 327 0.91 5.63 14.32
N ILE A 328 1.65 6.69 14.05
CA ILE A 328 1.88 7.80 14.99
C ILE A 328 0.57 8.50 15.39
N GLU A 329 -0.41 8.57 14.49
CA GLU A 329 -1.68 9.24 14.75
C GLU A 329 -2.57 8.43 15.70
N LYS A 330 -2.43 7.11 15.70
CA LYS A 330 -3.15 6.19 16.59
C LYS A 330 -2.38 5.87 17.87
N GLY A 331 -1.11 6.30 17.99
CA GLY A 331 -0.24 5.95 19.11
C GLY A 331 0.08 4.46 19.17
N SER A 332 0.25 3.81 18.02
CA SER A 332 0.58 2.39 17.93
C SER A 332 1.92 2.06 18.58
N VAL A 333 2.04 0.84 19.10
CA VAL A 333 3.25 0.39 19.85
C VAL A 333 4.41 0.03 18.91
N CYS A 334 4.18 -0.15 17.62
CA CYS A 334 5.20 -0.58 16.64
C CYS A 334 5.94 -1.86 17.07
N THR A 335 5.22 -2.90 17.45
CA THR A 335 5.76 -4.12 18.08
C THR A 335 6.90 -4.76 17.27
N TYR A 336 6.79 -4.78 15.94
CA TYR A 336 7.79 -5.38 15.04
C TYR A 336 8.94 -4.42 14.67
N HIS A 337 8.82 -3.14 15.04
CA HIS A 337 9.79 -2.09 14.72
C HIS A 337 10.08 -1.22 15.96
N PRO A 338 10.75 -1.79 16.99
CA PRO A 338 11.04 -1.07 18.23
C PRO A 338 11.86 0.20 17.96
N GLY A 339 11.41 1.33 18.53
CA GLY A 339 12.06 2.64 18.32
C GLY A 339 11.53 3.44 17.14
N SER A 340 10.77 2.84 16.25
CA SER A 340 10.00 3.55 15.23
C SER A 340 8.71 4.13 15.82
N VAL A 341 8.23 5.22 15.23
CA VAL A 341 6.97 5.88 15.61
C VAL A 341 5.91 5.79 14.51
N HIS A 342 6.32 5.55 13.28
CA HIS A 342 5.45 5.39 12.13
C HIS A 342 6.09 4.52 11.07
N CYS A 343 5.32 3.63 10.46
CA CYS A 343 5.72 2.86 9.30
C CYS A 343 4.70 3.02 8.17
N VAL A 344 5.18 2.92 6.94
CA VAL A 344 4.35 2.80 5.74
C VAL A 344 4.71 1.52 4.99
N ARG A 345 3.74 0.98 4.25
CA ARG A 345 3.94 -0.16 3.35
C ARG A 345 3.79 0.25 1.90
N ALA A 346 4.63 -0.29 1.04
CA ALA A 346 4.43 -0.19 -0.40
C ALA A 346 3.11 -0.87 -0.79
N ILE A 347 2.33 -0.21 -1.66
CA ILE A 347 1.05 -0.73 -2.15
C ILE A 347 1.28 -1.75 -3.25
N GLN A 348 2.18 -1.42 -4.19
CA GLN A 348 2.48 -2.27 -5.33
C GLN A 348 3.41 -3.40 -4.91
N ALA A 349 2.99 -4.63 -5.13
CA ALA A 349 3.86 -5.80 -5.01
C ALA A 349 4.75 -5.94 -6.24
N SER A 350 5.95 -6.50 -6.06
CA SER A 350 6.84 -6.75 -7.18
C SER A 350 6.22 -7.74 -8.19
N PRO A 351 6.34 -7.48 -9.50
CA PRO A 351 5.60 -8.26 -10.52
C PRO A 351 5.93 -9.74 -10.54
N LYS A 352 7.16 -10.12 -10.25
CA LYS A 352 7.62 -11.51 -10.34
C LYS A 352 7.52 -12.27 -9.04
N TYR A 353 7.83 -11.62 -7.91
CA TYR A 353 7.95 -12.29 -6.62
C TYR A 353 6.84 -11.95 -5.63
N ALA A 354 5.94 -11.04 -5.97
CA ALA A 354 4.91 -10.53 -5.07
C ALA A 354 5.48 -9.98 -3.76
N ALA A 355 6.70 -9.46 -3.82
CA ALA A 355 7.43 -8.90 -2.70
C ALA A 355 7.01 -7.44 -2.45
N GLY A 356 7.15 -6.99 -1.21
CA GLY A 356 6.81 -5.64 -0.80
C GLY A 356 7.91 -5.00 0.04
N GLN A 357 7.64 -3.79 0.52
CA GLN A 357 8.55 -3.01 1.34
C GLN A 357 7.79 -2.36 2.49
N GLN A 358 8.34 -2.44 3.68
CA GLN A 358 7.89 -1.69 4.85
C GLN A 358 8.96 -0.69 5.27
N CYS A 359 8.60 0.58 5.33
CA CYS A 359 9.49 1.69 5.60
C CYS A 359 9.13 2.31 6.95
N CYS A 360 10.07 2.34 7.88
CA CYS A 360 9.85 2.77 9.26
C CYS A 360 10.69 4.01 9.60
N TYR A 361 10.11 4.89 10.42
CA TYR A 361 10.67 6.20 10.73
C TYR A 361 10.68 6.44 12.24
N ASP A 362 11.74 7.09 12.72
CA ASP A 362 11.88 7.49 14.11
C ASP A 362 11.11 8.80 14.42
N LYS A 363 11.16 9.22 15.66
CA LYS A 363 10.51 10.47 16.14
C LYS A 363 11.04 11.75 15.50
N THR A 364 12.20 11.70 14.84
CA THR A 364 12.78 12.84 14.10
C THR A 364 12.33 12.86 12.64
N GLY A 365 11.60 11.84 12.21
CA GLY A 365 11.11 11.66 10.85
C GLY A 365 12.16 11.10 9.89
N VAL A 366 13.25 10.53 10.41
CA VAL A 366 14.29 9.89 9.59
C VAL A 366 14.03 8.38 9.51
N GLN A 367 14.33 7.79 8.35
CA GLN A 367 14.22 6.35 8.15
C GLN A 367 15.12 5.59 9.12
N VAL A 368 14.59 4.52 9.72
CA VAL A 368 15.33 3.60 10.58
C VAL A 368 15.80 2.41 9.74
N LEU A 369 17.09 2.07 9.84
CA LEU A 369 17.69 0.96 9.11
C LEU A 369 17.94 -0.25 10.02
N THR A 370 17.77 -1.47 9.50
CA THR A 370 17.99 -2.74 10.21
C THR A 370 19.46 -2.96 10.59
N GLU A 371 20.37 -2.35 9.85
CA GLU A 371 21.80 -2.37 10.13
C GLU A 371 22.18 -1.61 11.42
N ASP A 372 21.31 -0.71 11.87
CA ASP A 372 21.53 0.11 13.06
C ASP A 372 20.57 -0.24 14.21
N SER A 373 19.44 -0.85 13.93
CA SER A 373 18.39 -1.10 14.92
C SER A 373 17.47 -2.27 14.54
N VAL A 374 17.06 -3.04 15.51
CA VAL A 374 16.02 -4.09 15.36
C VAL A 374 14.70 -3.53 14.83
N GLY A 375 14.43 -2.24 15.03
CA GLY A 375 13.23 -1.55 14.55
C GLY A 375 13.31 -1.02 13.12
N GLY A 376 14.32 -1.40 12.34
CA GLY A 376 14.54 -0.88 10.99
C GLY A 376 13.49 -1.29 9.98
N SER A 377 13.49 -0.57 8.85
CA SER A 377 12.67 -0.87 7.67
C SER A 377 13.01 -2.25 7.10
N THR A 378 12.01 -3.03 6.68
CA THR A 378 12.23 -4.39 6.19
C THR A 378 11.49 -4.66 4.88
N PRO A 379 12.11 -5.32 3.90
CA PRO A 379 11.41 -5.87 2.76
C PRO A 379 10.65 -7.14 3.15
N ASP A 380 9.53 -7.38 2.48
CA ASP A 380 8.66 -8.53 2.68
C ASP A 380 8.70 -9.43 1.43
N ARG A 381 9.16 -10.68 1.56
CA ARG A 381 9.24 -11.63 0.43
C ARG A 381 7.86 -12.02 -0.09
N ALA A 382 6.96 -12.34 0.81
CA ALA A 382 5.65 -12.91 0.47
C ALA A 382 4.50 -11.91 0.69
N HIS A 383 4.76 -10.61 0.48
CA HIS A 383 3.85 -9.52 0.78
C HIS A 383 2.43 -9.75 0.22
N ASP A 384 2.34 -10.15 -1.04
CA ASP A 384 1.05 -10.26 -1.74
C ASP A 384 0.75 -11.69 -2.26
N TRP A 385 1.45 -12.71 -1.75
CA TRP A 385 1.13 -14.09 -2.12
C TRP A 385 -0.26 -14.48 -1.63
N GLY A 386 -1.05 -15.07 -2.54
CA GLY A 386 -2.43 -15.42 -2.32
C GLY A 386 -3.41 -14.37 -2.86
N SER A 387 -2.98 -13.12 -3.10
CA SER A 387 -3.77 -12.07 -3.72
C SER A 387 -3.65 -12.09 -5.25
N PRO A 388 -4.64 -11.61 -6.02
CA PRO A 388 -4.50 -11.44 -7.47
C PRO A 388 -3.39 -10.42 -7.82
N PRO A 389 -2.57 -10.65 -8.86
CA PRO A 389 -2.55 -11.79 -9.78
C PRO A 389 -1.77 -13.01 -9.27
N PHE A 390 -1.20 -12.97 -8.07
CA PHE A 390 -0.37 -14.03 -7.48
C PHE A 390 -1.21 -15.13 -6.78
N LYS A 391 -2.50 -15.11 -7.02
CA LYS A 391 -3.47 -16.04 -6.43
C LYS A 391 -3.20 -17.46 -6.90
N LYS A 392 -2.99 -18.37 -5.94
CA LYS A 392 -2.90 -19.81 -6.16
C LYS A 392 -3.62 -20.53 -5.02
N PRO A 393 -4.95 -20.74 -5.11
CA PRO A 393 -5.68 -21.48 -4.08
C PRO A 393 -5.06 -22.87 -3.84
N PRO A 394 -5.02 -23.35 -2.60
CA PRO A 394 -5.70 -22.84 -1.41
C PRO A 394 -4.88 -21.86 -0.54
N ARG A 395 -4.11 -20.96 -1.11
CA ARG A 395 -3.43 -19.90 -0.36
C ARG A 395 -4.39 -18.79 0.02
N ILE A 396 -4.36 -18.39 1.28
CA ILE A 396 -5.15 -17.29 1.80
C ILE A 396 -4.27 -16.04 1.84
N PRO A 397 -4.69 -14.92 1.25
CA PRO A 397 -3.95 -13.66 1.28
C PRO A 397 -3.48 -13.28 2.67
N GLY A 398 -2.22 -12.89 2.80
CA GLY A 398 -1.58 -12.49 4.06
C GLY A 398 -0.97 -13.64 4.86
N LEU A 399 -1.39 -14.88 4.69
CA LEU A 399 -0.85 -16.00 5.49
C LEU A 399 0.54 -16.45 5.04
N SER A 400 0.85 -16.39 3.75
CA SER A 400 2.22 -16.63 3.28
C SER A 400 3.19 -15.56 3.81
N HIS A 401 2.75 -14.31 3.88
CA HIS A 401 3.52 -13.24 4.52
C HIS A 401 3.82 -13.56 5.99
N TRP A 402 2.85 -14.08 6.74
CA TRP A 402 3.09 -14.57 8.10
C TRP A 402 4.17 -15.64 8.15
N ILE A 403 4.13 -16.65 7.25
CA ILE A 403 5.09 -17.77 7.25
C ILE A 403 6.53 -17.30 6.95
N TYR A 404 6.70 -16.44 5.92
CA TYR A 404 8.04 -16.11 5.40
C TYR A 404 8.66 -14.86 6.00
N ASP A 405 7.84 -13.92 6.43
CA ASP A 405 8.34 -12.62 6.88
C ASP A 405 8.08 -12.35 8.37
N VAL A 406 6.91 -12.75 8.91
CA VAL A 406 6.55 -12.45 10.29
C VAL A 406 7.05 -13.50 11.27
N LEU A 407 6.78 -14.80 11.03
CA LEU A 407 7.26 -15.88 11.93
C LEU A 407 8.79 -15.97 11.97
N SER A 408 9.47 -15.69 10.86
CA SER A 408 10.93 -15.62 10.83
C SER A 408 11.48 -14.52 11.74
N PHE A 409 10.80 -13.38 11.84
CA PHE A 409 11.13 -12.34 12.81
C PHE A 409 10.92 -12.82 14.25
N TYR A 410 9.84 -13.58 14.54
CA TYR A 410 9.64 -14.20 15.85
C TYR A 410 10.80 -15.13 16.19
N TYR A 411 11.18 -16.01 15.27
CA TYR A 411 12.24 -16.98 15.53
C TYR A 411 13.60 -16.34 15.76
N CYS A 412 13.97 -15.38 14.93
CA CYS A 412 15.29 -14.79 14.98
C CYS A 412 15.42 -13.64 15.98
N CYS A 413 14.36 -12.84 16.18
CA CYS A 413 14.45 -11.59 16.94
C CYS A 413 13.62 -11.56 18.22
N LEU A 414 12.38 -12.09 18.21
CA LEU A 414 11.49 -11.94 19.35
C LEU A 414 11.60 -13.06 20.38
N TRP A 415 11.76 -14.32 19.92
CA TRP A 415 11.88 -15.48 20.79
C TRP A 415 13.33 -15.92 21.01
N SER A 416 14.27 -15.40 20.20
CA SER A 416 15.71 -15.55 20.39
C SER A 416 16.42 -14.22 20.10
N ASP A 417 17.71 -14.15 20.36
CA ASP A 417 18.55 -12.96 20.12
C ASP A 417 19.51 -13.20 18.95
N ASN A 418 18.95 -13.45 17.77
CA ASN A 418 19.68 -13.82 16.57
C ASN A 418 19.21 -13.03 15.33
N CYS A 419 18.86 -11.77 15.50
CA CYS A 419 18.35 -10.89 14.44
C CYS A 419 19.28 -10.74 13.24
N ASN A 420 20.57 -10.98 13.40
CA ASN A 420 21.54 -10.91 12.31
C ASN A 420 21.20 -11.87 11.15
N TYR A 421 20.61 -13.02 11.43
CA TYR A 421 20.12 -13.93 10.38
C TYR A 421 18.91 -13.37 9.65
N TYR A 422 18.00 -12.70 10.36
CA TYR A 422 16.84 -12.07 9.75
C TYR A 422 17.25 -10.91 8.85
N PHE A 423 18.08 -10.00 9.35
CA PHE A 423 18.51 -8.82 8.60
C PHE A 423 19.40 -9.15 7.41
N LYS A 424 20.10 -10.26 7.42
CA LYS A 424 20.83 -10.77 6.26
C LYS A 424 19.92 -10.95 5.03
N HIS A 425 18.68 -11.39 5.24
CA HIS A 425 17.70 -11.66 4.19
C HIS A 425 16.64 -10.57 4.05
N ARG A 426 16.53 -9.67 5.03
CA ARG A 426 15.60 -8.54 5.08
C ARG A 426 16.33 -7.22 5.39
N PRO A 427 17.38 -6.88 4.59
CA PRO A 427 18.12 -5.65 4.79
C PRO A 427 17.26 -4.45 4.44
N SER A 428 17.45 -3.34 5.12
CA SER A 428 16.78 -2.09 4.78
C SER A 428 17.27 -1.53 3.45
N SER A 429 16.35 -0.93 2.70
CA SER A 429 16.70 0.02 1.65
C SER A 429 17.18 1.32 2.31
N ASP A 430 18.32 1.87 1.86
CA ASP A 430 18.92 3.09 2.41
C ASP A 430 18.48 4.39 1.70
N CYS A 431 17.36 4.32 1.02
CA CYS A 431 16.64 5.39 0.31
C CYS A 431 17.41 6.13 -0.81
N ARG A 432 18.65 5.73 -1.15
CA ARG A 432 19.45 6.43 -2.16
C ARG A 432 18.85 6.45 -3.56
N ARG A 433 18.04 5.44 -3.91
CA ARG A 433 17.39 5.33 -5.21
C ARG A 433 15.94 5.82 -5.19
N TYR A 434 15.44 6.19 -4.01
CA TYR A 434 14.10 6.73 -3.92
C TYR A 434 13.97 8.02 -4.71
N GLN A 435 12.92 8.11 -5.52
CA GLN A 435 12.55 9.30 -6.27
C GLN A 435 11.11 9.67 -5.91
N SER A 436 10.90 10.91 -5.49
CA SER A 436 9.56 11.41 -5.19
C SER A 436 8.72 11.48 -6.45
N PRO A 437 7.41 11.21 -6.37
CA PRO A 437 6.52 11.40 -7.50
C PRO A 437 6.39 12.89 -7.85
N SER A 438 6.07 13.19 -9.11
CA SER A 438 5.60 14.50 -9.53
C SER A 438 4.14 14.67 -9.19
N SER A 439 3.72 15.88 -8.83
CA SER A 439 2.35 16.18 -8.42
C SER A 439 1.73 17.27 -9.28
N ALA A 440 0.49 17.04 -9.69
CA ALA A 440 -0.36 18.04 -10.34
C ALA A 440 -1.71 18.12 -9.63
N VAL A 441 -2.42 19.25 -9.71
CA VAL A 441 -3.66 19.45 -8.96
C VAL A 441 -4.71 20.24 -9.73
N VAL A 442 -5.98 19.86 -9.55
CA VAL A 442 -7.18 20.59 -10.00
C VAL A 442 -7.98 20.98 -8.76
N PHE A 443 -8.35 22.26 -8.64
CA PHE A 443 -9.05 22.78 -7.47
C PHE A 443 -9.89 24.00 -7.81
N GLY A 444 -10.87 24.32 -6.96
CA GLY A 444 -11.68 25.52 -7.09
C GLY A 444 -12.59 25.54 -8.31
N ASP A 445 -12.71 26.70 -8.96
CA ASP A 445 -13.51 27.03 -10.16
C ASP A 445 -12.65 26.91 -11.43
N PRO A 446 -12.49 25.76 -12.17
CA PRO A 446 -11.37 24.93 -11.84
C PRO A 446 -10.04 25.60 -12.21
N HIS A 447 -9.15 25.62 -11.24
CA HIS A 447 -7.74 26.03 -11.37
C HIS A 447 -6.85 24.82 -11.47
N PHE A 448 -5.80 24.91 -12.26
CA PHE A 448 -4.88 23.83 -12.56
C PHE A 448 -3.45 24.24 -12.19
N ILE A 449 -2.71 23.33 -11.60
CA ILE A 449 -1.26 23.37 -11.50
C ILE A 449 -0.75 22.08 -12.13
N THR A 450 0.03 22.20 -13.20
CA THR A 450 0.57 21.08 -13.97
C THR A 450 1.71 20.39 -13.24
N PHE A 451 2.18 19.24 -13.76
CA PHE A 451 3.32 18.52 -13.20
C PHE A 451 4.61 19.35 -13.19
N ASP A 452 4.79 20.25 -14.15
CA ASP A 452 5.97 21.10 -14.28
C ASP A 452 5.75 22.50 -13.72
N GLY A 453 4.59 22.73 -13.04
CA GLY A 453 4.33 23.90 -12.21
C GLY A 453 3.64 25.09 -12.92
N VAL A 454 3.13 24.91 -14.13
CA VAL A 454 2.31 25.96 -14.78
C VAL A 454 0.97 26.04 -14.07
N SER A 455 0.58 27.25 -13.67
CA SER A 455 -0.73 27.48 -13.06
C SER A 455 -1.63 28.30 -13.99
N TYR A 456 -2.85 27.82 -14.20
CA TYR A 456 -3.83 28.45 -15.06
C TYR A 456 -5.27 28.11 -14.62
N SER A 457 -6.28 28.75 -15.23
CA SER A 457 -7.70 28.46 -15.01
C SER A 457 -8.36 28.04 -16.31
N PHE A 458 -9.20 27.01 -16.24
CA PHE A 458 -10.00 26.56 -17.38
C PHE A 458 -11.40 26.19 -16.90
N ASN A 459 -12.38 27.00 -17.23
CA ASN A 459 -13.76 26.91 -16.76
C ASN A 459 -14.72 26.44 -17.86
N GLY A 460 -14.31 25.41 -18.60
CA GLY A 460 -15.17 24.76 -19.59
C GLY A 460 -16.31 23.99 -18.91
N LYS A 461 -17.49 23.94 -19.51
CA LYS A 461 -18.58 23.04 -19.12
C LYS A 461 -18.49 21.77 -19.96
N GLY A 462 -18.26 20.61 -19.31
CA GLY A 462 -18.15 19.35 -20.03
C GLY A 462 -17.31 18.26 -19.35
N GLU A 463 -16.78 17.37 -20.15
CA GLU A 463 -15.92 16.27 -19.73
C GLU A 463 -14.57 16.37 -20.45
N TYR A 464 -13.48 16.30 -19.69
CA TYR A 464 -12.14 16.59 -20.21
C TYR A 464 -11.12 15.58 -19.76
N THR A 465 -10.09 15.33 -20.59
CA THR A 465 -8.94 14.50 -20.23
C THR A 465 -7.98 15.32 -19.35
N LEU A 466 -7.87 14.95 -18.07
CA LEU A 466 -6.92 15.56 -17.14
C LEU A 466 -5.50 15.05 -17.40
N VAL A 467 -5.35 13.72 -17.50
CA VAL A 467 -4.08 13.05 -17.81
C VAL A 467 -4.35 11.85 -18.70
N THR A 468 -3.50 11.63 -19.66
CA THR A 468 -3.40 10.36 -20.39
C THR A 468 -1.92 9.99 -20.61
N SER A 469 -1.60 8.70 -20.55
CA SER A 469 -0.29 8.14 -20.89
C SER A 469 -0.50 6.90 -21.76
N GLU A 470 0.11 6.86 -22.94
CA GLU A 470 -0.02 5.72 -23.85
C GLU A 470 0.77 4.50 -23.36
N GLU A 471 1.91 4.70 -22.71
CA GLU A 471 2.78 3.60 -22.25
C GLU A 471 2.12 2.78 -21.13
N THR A 472 1.53 3.45 -20.16
CA THR A 472 0.86 2.81 -19.02
C THR A 472 -0.64 2.66 -19.22
N GLN A 473 -1.18 3.21 -20.32
CA GLN A 473 -2.62 3.31 -20.59
C GLN A 473 -3.41 3.99 -19.45
N LEU A 474 -2.73 4.83 -18.66
CA LEU A 474 -3.38 5.66 -17.66
C LEU A 474 -4.30 6.67 -18.35
N VAL A 475 -5.54 6.74 -17.90
CA VAL A 475 -6.51 7.75 -18.32
C VAL A 475 -7.21 8.29 -17.07
N ILE A 476 -7.13 9.61 -16.87
CA ILE A 476 -7.86 10.34 -15.84
C ILE A 476 -8.68 11.41 -16.52
N GLN A 477 -10.00 11.40 -16.31
CA GLN A 477 -10.94 12.35 -16.90
C GLN A 477 -11.69 13.09 -15.79
N GLY A 478 -11.96 14.38 -15.98
CA GLY A 478 -12.73 15.23 -15.08
C GLY A 478 -14.03 15.73 -15.73
N ARG A 479 -15.13 15.78 -14.97
CA ARG A 479 -16.38 16.42 -15.37
C ARG A 479 -16.53 17.72 -14.62
N THR A 480 -16.86 18.80 -15.34
CA THR A 480 -17.11 20.13 -14.79
C THR A 480 -18.54 20.57 -15.10
N GLU A 481 -19.19 21.16 -14.11
CA GLU A 481 -20.57 21.63 -14.19
C GLU A 481 -20.67 23.06 -13.65
N PRO A 482 -21.69 23.84 -14.11
CA PRO A 482 -21.88 25.19 -13.63
C PRO A 482 -22.07 25.27 -12.12
N VAL A 483 -21.48 26.28 -11.50
CA VAL A 483 -21.64 26.56 -10.07
C VAL A 483 -23.07 27.04 -9.81
N GLU A 484 -23.78 26.42 -8.89
CA GLU A 484 -25.11 26.80 -8.50
C GLU A 484 -25.11 28.16 -7.78
N GLY A 485 -26.15 28.97 -8.02
CA GLY A 485 -26.39 30.23 -7.32
C GLY A 485 -25.62 31.45 -7.83
N THR A 486 -24.82 31.34 -8.89
CA THR A 486 -24.20 32.46 -9.59
C THR A 486 -24.91 32.78 -10.91
N THR A 487 -24.93 34.04 -11.30
CA THR A 487 -25.36 34.50 -12.63
C THR A 487 -24.18 34.65 -13.59
N LEU A 488 -22.96 34.51 -13.10
CA LEU A 488 -21.72 34.49 -13.88
C LEU A 488 -21.41 33.08 -14.28
N ASN A 489 -20.91 32.91 -15.49
CA ASN A 489 -20.55 31.59 -16.00
C ASN A 489 -19.25 31.09 -15.35
N ALA A 490 -19.39 30.30 -14.32
CA ALA A 490 -18.33 29.64 -13.57
C ALA A 490 -18.64 28.14 -13.48
N THR A 491 -17.63 27.29 -13.42
CA THR A 491 -17.80 25.84 -13.30
C THR A 491 -17.04 25.28 -12.10
N THR A 492 -17.35 24.08 -11.68
CA THR A 492 -16.62 23.34 -10.65
C THR A 492 -16.46 21.87 -11.04
N LEU A 493 -15.42 21.22 -10.56
CA LEU A 493 -15.21 19.78 -10.76
C LEU A 493 -16.26 19.00 -9.95
N THR A 494 -17.01 18.12 -10.62
CA THR A 494 -18.08 17.32 -9.99
C THR A 494 -17.82 15.83 -10.02
N SER A 495 -16.97 15.35 -10.92
CA SER A 495 -16.57 13.94 -10.99
C SER A 495 -15.18 13.79 -11.61
N VAL A 496 -14.46 12.77 -11.13
CA VAL A 496 -13.19 12.30 -11.70
C VAL A 496 -13.29 10.80 -11.90
N VAL A 497 -13.00 10.34 -13.11
CA VAL A 497 -12.98 8.90 -13.45
C VAL A 497 -11.60 8.51 -13.96
N MET A 498 -11.15 7.32 -13.60
CA MET A 498 -9.77 6.91 -13.83
C MET A 498 -9.61 5.41 -14.03
N THR A 499 -8.61 5.02 -14.81
CA THR A 499 -8.17 3.64 -15.04
C THR A 499 -6.73 3.63 -15.52
N ASP A 500 -6.03 2.52 -15.34
CA ASP A 500 -4.73 2.25 -15.97
C ASP A 500 -4.71 0.88 -16.67
N LEU A 501 -3.55 0.48 -17.18
CA LEU A 501 -3.39 -0.82 -17.82
C LEU A 501 -3.74 -1.97 -16.87
N TYR A 502 -4.71 -2.79 -17.23
CA TYR A 502 -5.21 -3.92 -16.46
C TYR A 502 -5.99 -3.58 -15.18
N SER A 503 -6.27 -2.30 -14.88
CA SER A 503 -7.07 -1.96 -13.73
C SER A 503 -8.58 -1.95 -14.02
N ASP A 504 -9.37 -2.03 -12.96
CA ASP A 504 -10.77 -1.66 -13.00
C ASP A 504 -10.93 -0.14 -13.07
N VAL A 505 -12.10 0.31 -13.52
CA VAL A 505 -12.44 1.74 -13.61
C VAL A 505 -12.99 2.22 -12.27
N ILE A 506 -12.39 3.28 -11.73
CA ILE A 506 -12.87 3.97 -10.53
C ILE A 506 -13.38 5.36 -10.92
N GLU A 507 -14.57 5.71 -10.45
CA GLU A 507 -15.12 7.06 -10.53
C GLU A 507 -15.36 7.60 -9.12
N VAL A 508 -14.92 8.83 -8.85
CA VAL A 508 -15.19 9.58 -7.61
C VAL A 508 -15.96 10.81 -8.00
N ARG A 509 -17.18 10.96 -7.47
CA ARG A 509 -18.06 12.09 -7.82
C ARG A 509 -18.72 12.71 -6.60
N LEU A 510 -19.23 13.91 -6.74
CA LEU A 510 -20.05 14.54 -5.71
C LEU A 510 -21.36 13.76 -5.55
N ALA A 511 -21.67 13.40 -4.31
CA ALA A 511 -22.99 12.88 -3.98
C ALA A 511 -24.05 13.97 -4.04
N SER A 512 -25.31 13.57 -4.15
CA SER A 512 -26.44 14.53 -4.11
C SER A 512 -26.37 15.41 -2.85
N GLY A 513 -26.40 16.71 -3.03
CA GLY A 513 -26.28 17.70 -1.94
C GLY A 513 -24.84 18.17 -1.66
N HIS A 514 -23.84 17.67 -2.38
CA HIS A 514 -22.44 18.14 -2.36
C HIS A 514 -21.77 18.14 -0.96
N HIS A 515 -22.20 17.25 -0.06
CA HIS A 515 -21.62 17.12 1.29
C HIS A 515 -20.73 15.89 1.47
N SER A 516 -20.71 14.99 0.51
CA SER A 516 -19.91 13.78 0.51
C SER A 516 -19.49 13.38 -0.90
N LEU A 517 -18.49 12.53 -0.97
CA LEU A 517 -18.05 11.87 -2.20
C LEU A 517 -18.77 10.52 -2.32
N GLU A 518 -19.11 10.16 -3.54
CA GLU A 518 -19.57 8.84 -3.93
C GLU A 518 -18.48 8.20 -4.78
N VAL A 519 -18.15 6.94 -4.47
CA VAL A 519 -17.14 6.17 -5.20
C VAL A 519 -17.82 5.06 -5.97
N LEU A 520 -17.50 4.91 -7.24
CA LEU A 520 -18.02 3.86 -8.09
C LEU A 520 -16.87 2.98 -8.63
N HIS A 521 -17.09 1.69 -8.60
CA HIS A 521 -16.22 0.69 -9.19
C HIS A 521 -16.94 0.04 -10.37
N ASN A 522 -16.39 0.17 -11.58
CA ASN A 522 -17.02 -0.33 -12.80
C ASN A 522 -18.51 0.04 -12.89
N GLN A 523 -18.81 1.34 -12.65
CA GLN A 523 -20.16 1.93 -12.65
C GLN A 523 -21.08 1.50 -11.49
N ARG A 524 -20.54 0.85 -10.43
CA ARG A 524 -21.34 0.44 -9.25
C ARG A 524 -20.88 1.24 -8.04
N THR A 525 -21.83 1.83 -7.33
CA THR A 525 -21.55 2.56 -6.10
C THR A 525 -21.01 1.64 -5.01
N LEU A 526 -19.90 2.05 -4.39
CA LEU A 526 -19.28 1.39 -3.25
C LEU A 526 -19.80 1.97 -1.93
N SER A 527 -19.79 1.15 -0.88
CA SER A 527 -20.04 1.61 0.48
C SER A 527 -18.83 1.36 1.38
N PHE A 528 -18.36 2.43 2.02
CA PHE A 528 -17.22 2.40 2.95
C PHE A 528 -17.67 2.47 4.42
N SER A 529 -18.93 2.15 4.73
CA SER A 529 -19.45 2.23 6.10
C SER A 529 -18.86 1.18 7.04
N GLU A 530 -18.35 0.08 6.53
CA GLU A 530 -17.80 -1.03 7.30
C GLU A 530 -16.28 -1.14 7.21
N GLN A 531 -15.69 -0.61 6.14
CA GLN A 531 -14.25 -0.60 5.92
C GLN A 531 -13.83 0.63 5.14
N SER A 532 -12.61 1.08 5.36
CA SER A 532 -12.04 2.24 4.65
C SER A 532 -11.15 1.85 3.48
N TRP A 533 -10.85 0.56 3.29
CA TRP A 533 -9.91 0.05 2.30
C TRP A 533 -10.53 -1.05 1.45
N MET A 534 -10.34 -0.98 0.13
CA MET A 534 -10.80 -2.01 -0.82
C MET A 534 -9.76 -2.28 -1.89
N ASP A 535 -9.57 -3.57 -2.19
CA ASP A 535 -8.68 -4.06 -3.24
C ASP A 535 -9.50 -4.50 -4.45
N PHE A 536 -9.11 -4.03 -5.62
CA PHE A 536 -9.70 -4.43 -6.89
C PHE A 536 -8.60 -4.86 -7.86
N ARG A 537 -9.00 -5.29 -9.04
CA ARG A 537 -8.03 -5.66 -10.06
C ARG A 537 -7.18 -4.45 -10.46
N GLY A 538 -5.88 -4.48 -10.11
CA GLY A 538 -4.89 -3.47 -10.45
C GLY A 538 -5.10 -2.10 -9.80
N VAL A 539 -6.02 -1.95 -8.86
CA VAL A 539 -6.32 -0.67 -8.20
C VAL A 539 -6.79 -0.88 -6.77
N PHE A 540 -6.32 -0.02 -5.87
CA PHE A 540 -6.72 0.06 -4.47
C PHE A 540 -7.46 1.36 -4.21
N VAL A 541 -8.47 1.32 -3.35
CA VAL A 541 -9.23 2.51 -2.95
C VAL A 541 -9.24 2.63 -1.44
N PHE A 542 -8.77 3.76 -0.94
CA PHE A 542 -8.81 4.12 0.47
C PHE A 542 -9.74 5.30 0.70
N CYS A 543 -10.77 5.11 1.52
CA CYS A 543 -11.77 6.10 1.83
C CYS A 543 -11.94 6.21 3.36
N PRO A 544 -11.06 6.96 4.05
CA PRO A 544 -11.12 7.10 5.51
C PRO A 544 -12.32 7.91 5.99
N THR A 545 -12.82 8.80 5.15
CA THR A 545 -14.01 9.63 5.43
C THR A 545 -14.82 9.80 4.15
N SER A 546 -16.08 10.20 4.26
CA SER A 546 -16.93 10.50 3.10
C SER A 546 -16.46 11.71 2.27
N THR A 547 -15.41 12.40 2.68
CA THR A 547 -14.87 13.60 2.02
C THR A 547 -13.42 13.43 1.54
N ASN A 548 -12.83 12.24 1.72
CA ASN A 548 -11.45 11.97 1.31
C ASN A 548 -11.34 10.56 0.71
N VAL A 549 -10.89 10.49 -0.54
CA VAL A 549 -10.69 9.24 -1.29
C VAL A 549 -9.31 9.26 -1.92
N THR A 550 -8.56 8.19 -1.75
CA THR A 550 -7.28 7.96 -2.44
C THR A 550 -7.40 6.71 -3.31
N VAL A 551 -7.07 6.83 -4.57
CA VAL A 551 -7.03 5.74 -5.55
C VAL A 551 -5.58 5.48 -5.93
N MET A 552 -5.13 4.25 -5.82
CA MET A 552 -3.73 3.83 -6.02
C MET A 552 -3.68 2.72 -7.05
N PHE A 553 -2.93 2.91 -8.13
CA PHE A 553 -2.84 1.96 -9.23
C PHE A 553 -1.61 1.06 -9.14
N GLY A 554 -1.68 -0.09 -9.80
CA GLY A 554 -0.55 -1.00 -9.93
C GLY A 554 0.67 -0.38 -10.62
N SER A 555 0.50 0.65 -11.44
CA SER A 555 1.55 1.47 -12.04
C SER A 555 2.27 2.41 -11.07
N GLY A 556 1.79 2.55 -9.84
CA GLY A 556 2.28 3.54 -8.88
C GLY A 556 1.66 4.94 -9.01
N ALA A 557 0.78 5.13 -9.99
CA ALA A 557 0.00 6.36 -10.08
C ALA A 557 -0.98 6.46 -8.90
N GLY A 558 -1.08 7.64 -8.29
CA GLY A 558 -1.99 7.93 -7.19
C GLY A 558 -2.90 9.11 -7.52
N VAL A 559 -4.16 9.03 -7.11
CA VAL A 559 -5.12 10.13 -7.24
C VAL A 559 -5.82 10.35 -5.91
N GLU A 560 -5.63 11.53 -5.33
CA GLU A 560 -6.36 11.95 -4.14
C GLU A 560 -7.51 12.87 -4.52
N VAL A 561 -8.71 12.57 -4.05
CA VAL A 561 -9.90 13.40 -4.21
C VAL A 561 -10.36 13.85 -2.82
N ARG A 562 -10.41 15.14 -2.62
CA ARG A 562 -10.84 15.77 -1.36
C ARG A 562 -11.99 16.70 -1.57
N LEU A 563 -13.00 16.62 -0.71
CA LEU A 563 -14.15 17.52 -0.72
C LEU A 563 -14.04 18.47 0.47
N ARG A 564 -14.09 19.77 0.19
CA ARG A 564 -14.12 20.84 1.21
C ARG A 564 -15.18 21.87 0.83
N GLU A 565 -16.07 22.19 1.75
CA GLU A 565 -17.12 23.21 1.54
C GLU A 565 -17.89 23.03 0.20
N GLY A 566 -18.16 21.78 -0.18
CA GLY A 566 -18.83 21.46 -1.45
C GLY A 566 -17.94 21.53 -2.71
N THR A 567 -16.67 21.86 -2.57
CA THR A 567 -15.72 21.97 -3.70
C THR A 567 -14.76 20.77 -3.72
N MET A 568 -14.68 20.11 -4.86
CA MET A 568 -13.79 18.97 -5.09
C MET A 568 -12.40 19.45 -5.48
N THR A 569 -11.38 18.86 -4.86
CA THR A 569 -9.97 19.01 -5.23
C THR A 569 -9.42 17.65 -5.62
N THR A 570 -8.71 17.57 -6.74
CA THR A 570 -8.07 16.34 -7.23
C THR A 570 -6.58 16.55 -7.38
N THR A 571 -5.79 15.77 -6.65
CA THR A 571 -4.32 15.74 -6.77
C THR A 571 -3.90 14.45 -7.46
N VAL A 572 -3.06 14.56 -8.47
CA VAL A 572 -2.49 13.41 -9.20
C VAL A 572 -1.01 13.32 -8.88
N LEU A 573 -0.56 12.13 -8.48
CA LEU A 573 0.82 11.79 -8.16
C LEU A 573 1.32 10.74 -9.16
N LEU A 574 2.37 11.06 -9.90
CA LEU A 574 2.95 10.14 -10.88
C LEU A 574 4.43 9.87 -10.58
N PRO A 575 4.86 8.62 -10.51
CA PRO A 575 6.27 8.27 -10.38
C PRO A 575 7.06 8.58 -11.65
N GLU A 576 8.40 8.52 -11.57
CA GLU A 576 9.33 8.91 -12.65
C GLU A 576 9.12 8.11 -13.95
N GLU A 577 8.53 6.91 -13.87
CA GLU A 577 8.20 6.06 -15.01
C GLU A 577 7.23 6.72 -16.00
N PHE A 578 6.47 7.71 -15.54
CA PHE A 578 5.56 8.50 -16.39
C PHE A 578 6.25 9.69 -17.11
N LYS A 579 7.52 9.92 -16.83
CA LYS A 579 8.24 11.06 -17.42
C LYS A 579 8.28 10.97 -18.96
N ASN A 580 7.99 12.09 -19.60
CA ASN A 580 7.86 12.27 -21.04
C ASN A 580 6.72 11.46 -21.72
N SER A 581 5.81 10.86 -20.93
CA SER A 581 4.72 10.04 -21.50
C SER A 581 3.32 10.60 -21.23
N THR A 582 3.18 11.72 -20.52
CA THR A 582 1.89 12.31 -20.14
C THR A 582 1.45 13.43 -21.07
N LEU A 583 0.14 13.51 -21.29
CA LEU A 583 -0.56 14.58 -22.00
C LEU A 583 -1.90 14.88 -21.29
N GLY A 584 -2.51 16.03 -21.56
CA GLY A 584 -3.80 16.41 -21.01
C GLY A 584 -3.78 17.78 -20.35
N LEU A 585 -4.84 18.10 -19.60
CA LEU A 585 -4.96 19.39 -18.90
C LEU A 585 -3.91 19.57 -17.79
N LEU A 586 -3.34 18.49 -17.26
CA LEU A 586 -2.27 18.57 -16.24
C LEU A 586 -0.86 18.60 -16.84
N GLY A 587 -0.77 18.75 -18.17
CA GLY A 587 0.48 18.99 -18.89
C GLY A 587 1.33 17.76 -19.12
N THR A 588 2.54 18.02 -19.60
CA THR A 588 3.60 17.02 -19.78
C THR A 588 4.43 16.92 -18.49
N MET A 589 4.86 15.73 -18.14
CA MET A 589 5.77 15.52 -17.01
C MET A 589 7.18 15.33 -17.54
N ASN A 590 7.88 16.43 -17.89
CA ASN A 590 9.21 16.34 -18.50
C ASN A 590 10.22 17.31 -17.90
N GLY A 591 9.80 18.23 -17.03
CA GLY A 591 10.62 19.28 -16.41
C GLY A 591 10.73 20.55 -17.25
N ASP A 592 9.96 20.70 -18.33
CA ASP A 592 9.88 21.91 -19.15
C ASP A 592 8.46 22.50 -19.16
N ALA A 593 8.22 23.44 -18.28
CA ALA A 593 6.94 24.15 -18.13
C ALA A 593 6.45 24.86 -19.42
N LYS A 594 7.30 24.99 -20.47
CA LYS A 594 6.95 25.71 -21.69
C LYS A 594 6.07 24.89 -22.62
N ASP A 595 6.05 23.60 -22.52
CA ASP A 595 5.26 22.71 -23.39
C ASP A 595 4.05 22.07 -22.68
N ASP A 596 3.77 22.46 -21.43
CA ASP A 596 2.65 21.94 -20.65
C ASP A 596 1.28 22.19 -21.27
N LEU A 597 1.09 23.35 -21.90
CA LEU A 597 -0.17 23.68 -22.56
C LEU A 597 -0.19 23.30 -24.05
N LEU A 598 0.12 22.02 -24.30
CA LEU A 598 0.04 21.40 -25.62
C LEU A 598 -1.39 20.89 -25.87
N SER A 599 -2.09 21.44 -26.88
CA SER A 599 -3.44 21.03 -27.26
C SER A 599 -3.48 19.57 -27.74
N SER A 600 -4.64 18.93 -27.74
CA SER A 600 -4.84 17.58 -28.27
C SER A 600 -4.51 17.44 -29.78
N SER A 601 -4.48 18.55 -30.51
CA SER A 601 -4.06 18.63 -31.91
C SER A 601 -2.56 18.86 -32.12
N GLY A 602 -1.78 19.00 -31.02
CA GLY A 602 -0.35 19.30 -31.06
C GLY A 602 0.00 20.78 -31.22
N GLN A 603 -0.94 21.68 -31.00
CA GLN A 603 -0.72 23.14 -31.03
C GLN A 603 -0.36 23.62 -29.64
N LEU A 604 0.74 24.33 -29.48
CA LEU A 604 1.20 24.90 -28.23
C LEU A 604 0.59 26.29 -28.03
N VAL A 605 0.09 26.55 -26.80
CA VAL A 605 -0.32 27.90 -26.38
C VAL A 605 0.92 28.81 -26.35
N GLN A 606 0.83 29.98 -27.00
CA GLN A 606 1.94 30.92 -27.12
C GLN A 606 1.90 32.01 -26.05
N ASP A 607 0.72 32.39 -25.61
CA ASP A 607 0.51 33.40 -24.56
C ASP A 607 -0.35 32.89 -23.44
N TYR A 608 0.29 32.49 -22.35
CA TYR A 608 -0.36 32.00 -21.13
C TYR A 608 -1.17 33.11 -20.40
N SER A 609 -1.00 34.37 -20.79
CA SER A 609 -1.78 35.50 -20.27
C SER A 609 -3.09 35.76 -21.04
N SER A 610 -3.28 35.09 -22.18
CA SER A 610 -4.53 35.12 -22.95
C SER A 610 -5.54 34.10 -22.43
N PRO A 611 -6.59 34.49 -21.71
CA PRO A 611 -7.56 33.52 -21.18
C PRO A 611 -8.28 32.76 -22.30
N GLU A 612 -8.43 33.39 -23.49
CA GLU A 612 -9.07 32.80 -24.66
C GLU A 612 -8.23 31.68 -25.26
N GLU A 613 -6.90 31.85 -25.41
CA GLU A 613 -6.00 30.80 -25.89
C GLU A 613 -5.95 29.61 -24.90
N VAL A 614 -5.92 29.92 -23.62
CA VAL A 614 -5.97 28.88 -22.55
C VAL A 614 -7.30 28.14 -22.57
N PHE A 615 -8.42 28.86 -22.84
CA PHE A 615 -9.73 28.23 -22.94
C PHE A 615 -9.83 27.29 -24.18
N GLU A 616 -9.33 27.71 -25.33
CA GLU A 616 -9.25 26.87 -26.53
C GLU A 616 -8.37 25.64 -26.31
N PHE A 617 -7.24 25.80 -25.64
CA PHE A 617 -6.41 24.68 -25.21
C PHE A 617 -7.21 23.67 -24.38
N GLY A 618 -7.85 24.14 -23.32
CA GLY A 618 -8.66 23.29 -22.44
C GLY A 618 -9.81 22.59 -23.17
N ALA A 619 -10.54 23.31 -24.01
CA ALA A 619 -11.62 22.75 -24.84
C ALA A 619 -11.14 21.66 -25.80
N SER A 620 -9.89 21.76 -26.29
CA SER A 620 -9.31 20.75 -27.18
C SER A 620 -9.18 19.35 -26.54
N TRP A 621 -9.11 19.29 -25.20
CA TRP A 621 -9.03 18.05 -24.44
C TRP A 621 -10.38 17.46 -24.06
N ALA A 622 -11.48 17.92 -24.70
CA ALA A 622 -12.82 17.37 -24.50
C ALA A 622 -12.83 15.85 -24.79
N VAL A 623 -13.45 15.10 -23.89
CA VAL A 623 -13.55 13.64 -23.99
C VAL A 623 -14.43 13.25 -25.18
N LEU A 624 -13.98 12.33 -26.01
CA LEU A 624 -14.77 11.79 -27.10
C LEU A 624 -15.75 10.72 -26.60
N ASN A 625 -16.92 10.60 -27.25
CA ASN A 625 -17.98 9.64 -26.85
C ASN A 625 -17.49 8.21 -26.69
N LYS A 626 -16.48 7.77 -27.46
CA LYS A 626 -15.96 6.41 -27.42
C LYS A 626 -14.96 6.15 -26.28
N SER A 627 -14.36 7.21 -25.74
CA SER A 627 -13.33 7.15 -24.71
C SER A 627 -13.82 7.59 -23.33
N ALA A 628 -15.11 7.93 -23.21
CA ALA A 628 -15.69 8.33 -21.93
C ALA A 628 -15.81 7.14 -20.96
N LEU A 629 -15.26 7.32 -19.76
CA LEU A 629 -15.25 6.33 -18.70
C LEU A 629 -16.37 6.55 -17.68
N PHE A 630 -17.01 7.72 -17.67
CA PHE A 630 -18.02 8.14 -16.70
C PHE A 630 -19.26 7.26 -16.68
N THR A 631 -19.89 7.20 -15.51
CA THR A 631 -21.20 6.60 -15.31
C THR A 631 -22.32 7.59 -15.61
N TYR A 632 -23.27 7.20 -16.45
CA TYR A 632 -24.43 8.01 -16.83
C TYR A 632 -25.70 7.33 -16.29
N ASP A 633 -26.00 7.55 -15.02
CA ASP A 633 -27.02 6.84 -14.25
C ASP A 633 -28.27 7.68 -13.96
N SER A 634 -28.33 8.90 -14.45
CA SER A 634 -29.51 9.77 -14.39
C SER A 634 -29.90 10.27 -15.77
N ASP A 635 -31.19 10.62 -15.95
CA ASP A 635 -31.67 11.18 -17.22
C ASP A 635 -30.96 12.49 -17.55
N TYR A 636 -30.60 13.28 -16.54
CA TYR A 636 -29.80 14.50 -16.71
C TYR A 636 -28.42 14.19 -17.30
N LEU A 637 -27.63 13.33 -16.66
CA LEU A 637 -26.30 12.96 -17.12
C LEU A 637 -26.32 12.27 -18.50
N LEU A 638 -27.31 11.42 -18.75
CA LEU A 638 -27.50 10.78 -20.06
C LEU A 638 -27.74 11.81 -21.17
N ASN A 639 -28.64 12.77 -20.94
CA ASN A 639 -28.96 13.79 -21.93
C ASN A 639 -27.85 14.82 -22.10
N GLU A 640 -27.20 15.24 -21.00
CA GLU A 640 -26.21 16.29 -21.01
C GLU A 640 -24.86 15.82 -21.58
N TYR A 641 -24.37 14.62 -21.19
CA TYR A 641 -23.00 14.18 -21.49
C TYR A 641 -22.89 13.00 -22.43
N LYS A 642 -23.85 12.08 -22.48
CA LYS A 642 -23.75 10.90 -23.34
C LYS A 642 -24.16 11.14 -24.78
N PHE A 643 -25.11 12.03 -25.01
CA PHE A 643 -25.76 12.26 -26.33
C PHE A 643 -25.47 13.63 -26.92
N VAL A 644 -24.77 14.50 -26.21
CA VAL A 644 -24.37 15.84 -26.66
C VAL A 644 -22.85 15.95 -26.76
N PRO A 645 -22.29 17.01 -27.41
CA PRO A 645 -20.86 17.26 -27.39
C PRO A 645 -20.33 17.30 -25.96
N ARG A 646 -19.15 16.74 -25.77
CA ARG A 646 -18.53 16.65 -24.42
C ARG A 646 -18.07 18.01 -23.89
N HIS A 647 -17.86 18.97 -24.76
CA HIS A 647 -17.64 20.37 -24.45
C HIS A 647 -18.86 21.19 -24.92
N ASP A 648 -19.36 22.03 -24.05
CA ASP A 648 -20.46 22.94 -24.41
C ASP A 648 -19.89 24.24 -24.98
N ASP A 649 -19.82 24.33 -26.32
CA ASP A 649 -19.32 25.50 -27.05
C ASP A 649 -20.18 26.77 -26.82
N THR A 650 -21.39 26.63 -26.27
CA THR A 650 -22.28 27.73 -25.96
C THR A 650 -22.03 28.33 -24.57
N PHE A 651 -21.31 27.60 -23.73
CA PHE A 651 -20.94 28.03 -22.39
C PHE A 651 -19.62 28.82 -22.43
N ILE A 652 -19.71 30.14 -22.33
CA ILE A 652 -18.55 31.03 -22.28
C ILE A 652 -18.36 31.47 -20.82
N PRO A 653 -17.25 31.10 -20.17
CA PRO A 653 -16.99 31.45 -18.78
C PRO A 653 -16.66 32.95 -18.62
N GLN A 654 -16.76 33.42 -17.39
CA GLN A 654 -16.23 34.71 -17.00
C GLN A 654 -14.72 34.61 -16.84
N PHE A 655 -13.93 35.07 -17.81
CA PHE A 655 -12.47 34.92 -17.80
C PHE A 655 -11.76 35.77 -16.73
N THR A 656 -12.32 36.92 -16.38
CA THR A 656 -11.70 37.86 -15.45
C THR A 656 -12.66 38.28 -14.35
N VAL A 657 -12.11 38.60 -13.18
CA VAL A 657 -12.91 39.17 -12.08
C VAL A 657 -13.51 40.48 -12.50
N PRO A 658 -14.85 40.66 -12.39
CA PRO A 658 -15.49 41.96 -12.69
C PRO A 658 -14.96 43.07 -11.77
N GLU A 659 -14.57 44.22 -12.36
CA GLU A 659 -14.22 45.41 -11.58
C GLU A 659 -15.49 46.06 -11.03
N ASN A 660 -15.82 45.80 -9.79
CA ASN A 660 -16.91 46.46 -9.08
C ASN A 660 -16.43 46.86 -7.67
N PRO A 661 -16.05 48.12 -7.46
CA PRO A 661 -15.58 48.59 -6.15
C PRO A 661 -16.66 48.51 -5.05
N ASP A 662 -17.92 48.49 -5.43
CA ASP A 662 -19.07 48.41 -4.51
C ASP A 662 -19.59 46.99 -4.32
N ASP A 663 -18.81 45.96 -4.76
CA ASP A 663 -19.20 44.56 -4.56
C ASP A 663 -19.26 44.23 -3.06
N PRO A 664 -20.40 43.76 -2.55
CA PRO A 664 -20.54 43.43 -1.13
C PRO A 664 -19.58 42.38 -0.63
N LEU A 665 -18.99 41.56 -1.53
CA LEU A 665 -17.98 40.53 -1.18
C LEU A 665 -16.55 41.05 -1.21
N ALA A 666 -16.28 42.29 -1.68
CA ALA A 666 -14.92 42.81 -1.86
C ALA A 666 -14.11 42.83 -0.55
N ASN A 667 -14.71 43.32 0.55
CA ASN A 667 -14.07 43.37 1.85
C ASN A 667 -13.78 41.98 2.41
N LEU A 668 -14.75 41.06 2.32
CA LEU A 668 -14.62 39.65 2.76
C LEU A 668 -13.58 38.93 1.92
N THR A 669 -13.51 39.19 0.62
CA THR A 669 -12.48 38.65 -0.27
C THR A 669 -11.07 39.06 0.15
N ALA A 670 -10.90 40.34 0.51
CA ALA A 670 -9.60 40.83 1.01
C ALA A 670 -9.17 40.18 2.34
N GLU A 671 -10.13 39.85 3.19
CA GLU A 671 -9.89 39.15 4.45
C GLU A 671 -9.50 37.66 4.25
N ILE A 672 -10.27 36.93 3.41
CA ILE A 672 -10.07 35.48 3.17
C ILE A 672 -8.86 35.23 2.29
N CYS A 673 -8.71 35.97 1.17
CA CYS A 673 -7.73 35.69 0.14
C CYS A 673 -6.43 36.46 0.38
N SER A 674 -5.50 35.87 1.08
CA SER A 674 -4.18 36.44 1.37
C SER A 674 -3.07 35.46 1.03
N GLY A 675 -1.88 35.98 0.68
CA GLY A 675 -0.69 35.22 0.37
C GLY A 675 -0.63 34.67 -1.06
N GLU A 676 0.20 33.67 -1.26
CA GLU A 676 0.40 33.00 -2.56
C GLU A 676 -0.90 32.27 -2.95
N GLY A 677 -1.26 32.29 -4.25
CA GLY A 677 -2.51 31.70 -4.74
C GLY A 677 -3.77 32.55 -4.46
N SER A 678 -3.63 33.76 -3.89
CA SER A 678 -4.76 34.64 -3.58
C SER A 678 -5.60 35.03 -4.80
N GLN A 679 -5.01 35.04 -6.00
CA GLN A 679 -5.74 35.34 -7.27
C GLN A 679 -6.85 34.29 -7.53
N PHE A 680 -6.60 33.00 -7.28
CA PHE A 680 -7.58 31.93 -7.46
C PHE A 680 -8.74 32.07 -6.45
N CYS A 681 -8.40 32.24 -5.18
CA CYS A 681 -9.38 32.48 -4.13
C CYS A 681 -10.26 33.69 -4.42
N ARG A 682 -9.67 34.80 -4.91
CA ARG A 682 -10.43 36.04 -5.28
C ARG A 682 -11.37 35.78 -6.44
N TYR A 683 -10.92 35.05 -7.45
CA TYR A 683 -11.75 34.67 -8.57
C TYR A 683 -12.98 33.89 -8.09
N ASP A 684 -12.80 32.84 -7.30
CA ASP A 684 -13.86 31.97 -6.82
C ASP A 684 -14.88 32.69 -5.93
N ILE A 685 -14.45 33.67 -5.13
CA ILE A 685 -15.39 34.48 -4.34
C ILE A 685 -16.19 35.44 -5.24
N LEU A 686 -15.54 36.14 -6.15
CA LEU A 686 -16.15 37.23 -6.89
C LEU A 686 -16.90 36.77 -8.15
N VAL A 687 -16.46 35.68 -8.78
CA VAL A 687 -17.12 35.06 -9.93
C VAL A 687 -18.06 33.93 -9.49
N GLY A 688 -17.60 33.00 -8.72
CA GLY A 688 -18.40 31.91 -8.17
C GLY A 688 -19.41 32.33 -7.09
N ARG A 689 -19.32 33.59 -6.59
CA ARG A 689 -20.20 34.20 -5.57
C ARG A 689 -20.24 33.41 -4.26
N SER A 690 -19.15 32.65 -3.94
CA SER A 690 -19.07 31.76 -2.79
C SER A 690 -17.79 31.98 -1.95
N PRO A 691 -17.90 32.65 -0.77
CA PRO A 691 -16.80 32.79 0.16
C PRO A 691 -16.27 31.42 0.64
N GLN A 692 -17.14 30.41 0.76
CA GLN A 692 -16.79 29.03 1.14
C GLN A 692 -15.89 28.40 0.09
N MET A 693 -16.26 28.51 -1.19
CA MET A 693 -15.46 28.00 -2.31
C MET A 693 -14.09 28.67 -2.36
N GLY A 694 -14.01 30.01 -2.24
CA GLY A 694 -12.73 30.69 -2.21
C GLY A 694 -11.85 30.31 -1.04
N ASN A 695 -12.41 30.08 0.15
CA ASN A 695 -11.65 29.55 1.27
C ASN A 695 -11.18 28.11 1.01
N ALA A 696 -12.01 27.25 0.44
CA ALA A 696 -11.64 25.89 0.03
C ALA A 696 -10.47 25.91 -0.97
N THR A 697 -10.54 26.79 -1.96
CA THR A 697 -9.49 27.03 -2.97
C THR A 697 -8.17 27.45 -2.34
N ARG A 698 -8.20 28.44 -1.42
CA ARG A 698 -7.01 28.86 -0.67
C ARG A 698 -6.38 27.69 0.10
N VAL A 699 -7.19 26.92 0.82
CA VAL A 699 -6.70 25.76 1.57
C VAL A 699 -6.15 24.67 0.65
N SER A 700 -6.78 24.42 -0.50
CA SER A 700 -6.31 23.44 -1.47
C SER A 700 -4.97 23.84 -2.10
N PHE A 701 -4.82 25.12 -2.46
CA PHE A 701 -3.53 25.65 -2.92
C PHE A 701 -2.43 25.49 -1.87
N GLN A 702 -2.70 25.88 -0.61
CA GLN A 702 -1.74 25.73 0.49
C GLN A 702 -1.39 24.25 0.75
N SER A 703 -2.37 23.34 0.65
CA SER A 703 -2.14 21.89 0.76
C SER A 703 -1.22 21.38 -0.34
N HIS A 704 -1.40 21.87 -1.58
CA HIS A 704 -0.50 21.54 -2.70
C HIS A 704 0.93 22.06 -2.46
N VAL A 705 1.10 23.31 -2.01
CA VAL A 705 2.42 23.85 -1.65
C VAL A 705 3.11 23.01 -0.55
N THR A 706 2.35 22.58 0.45
CA THR A 706 2.87 21.71 1.52
C THR A 706 3.29 20.37 0.94
N LEU A 707 2.46 19.73 0.12
CA LEU A 707 2.75 18.47 -0.56
C LEU A 707 4.05 18.56 -1.38
N MET A 708 4.22 19.63 -2.17
CA MET A 708 5.42 19.87 -2.96
C MET A 708 6.67 20.06 -2.08
N ASN A 709 6.52 20.65 -0.89
CA ASN A 709 7.63 20.76 0.07
C ASN A 709 8.00 19.41 0.68
N ASP A 710 6.99 18.60 1.02
CA ASP A 710 7.19 17.26 1.61
C ASP A 710 7.81 16.28 0.62
N LEU A 711 7.48 16.42 -0.68
CA LEU A 711 8.03 15.62 -1.78
C LEU A 711 9.40 16.08 -2.28
N LYS A 712 9.96 17.18 -1.76
CA LYS A 712 11.29 17.66 -2.21
C LYS A 712 12.36 16.58 -2.09
N PRO A 713 13.20 16.41 -3.13
CA PRO A 713 14.31 15.48 -3.06
C PRO A 713 15.22 15.74 -1.86
N VAL A 714 15.55 14.69 -1.15
CA VAL A 714 16.43 14.71 0.02
C VAL A 714 17.75 14.07 -0.35
N VAL A 715 18.86 14.76 -0.02
CA VAL A 715 20.21 14.22 -0.25
C VAL A 715 20.57 13.26 0.88
N THR A 716 20.91 12.04 0.54
CA THR A 716 21.43 11.02 1.46
C THR A 716 22.79 10.52 0.96
N CYS A 717 23.67 10.16 1.89
CA CYS A 717 24.95 9.50 1.59
C CYS A 717 24.86 7.98 1.72
N GLY A 718 23.72 7.47 2.13
CA GLY A 718 23.49 6.06 2.40
C GLY A 718 24.21 5.54 3.63
N TRP A 719 23.85 4.33 4.01
CA TRP A 719 24.47 3.65 5.15
C TRP A 719 25.98 3.42 4.94
N VAL A 720 26.72 3.49 6.03
CA VAL A 720 28.16 3.16 6.07
C VAL A 720 28.42 2.16 7.19
N SER A 721 29.17 1.10 6.87
CA SER A 721 29.46 0.03 7.81
C SER A 721 30.41 0.47 8.93
N PRO A 722 30.27 -0.07 10.15
CA PRO A 722 31.32 0.02 11.16
C PRO A 722 32.60 -0.66 10.65
N PRO A 723 33.79 -0.19 11.03
CA PRO A 723 35.04 -0.86 10.69
C PRO A 723 35.14 -2.20 11.43
N THR A 724 35.71 -3.20 10.79
CA THR A 724 36.01 -4.49 11.44
C THR A 724 36.88 -4.25 12.66
N ASN A 725 36.53 -4.82 13.82
CA ASN A 725 37.15 -4.57 15.14
C ASN A 725 37.02 -3.11 15.59
N GLY A 726 35.85 -2.54 15.40
CA GLY A 726 35.52 -1.21 15.88
C GLY A 726 34.02 -0.96 15.84
N ALA A 727 33.62 0.26 16.15
CA ALA A 727 32.23 0.68 16.24
C ALA A 727 31.98 1.95 15.43
N LYS A 728 30.73 2.14 15.07
CA LYS A 728 30.17 3.36 14.44
C LYS A 728 29.15 3.98 15.39
N GLU A 729 29.24 5.29 15.58
CA GLU A 729 28.23 6.11 16.25
C GLU A 729 27.53 7.01 15.22
N GLY A 730 26.20 7.09 15.26
CA GLY A 730 25.38 7.84 14.33
C GLY A 730 24.56 6.91 13.43
N THR A 731 23.24 7.19 13.35
CA THR A 731 22.22 6.37 12.66
C THR A 731 21.43 7.17 11.62
N THR A 732 21.86 8.39 11.31
CA THR A 732 21.30 9.27 10.29
C THR A 732 22.29 9.47 9.16
N TYR A 733 21.78 9.46 7.90
CA TYR A 733 22.61 9.46 6.70
C TYR A 733 22.26 10.58 5.72
N LEU A 734 21.37 11.48 6.14
CA LEU A 734 20.96 12.62 5.34
C LEU A 734 22.04 13.71 5.32
N ARG A 735 21.93 14.64 4.38
CA ARG A 735 22.84 15.78 4.24
C ARG A 735 23.08 16.47 5.59
N GLY A 736 24.35 16.65 5.94
CA GLY A 736 24.79 17.24 7.20
C GLY A 736 24.90 16.26 8.37
N ALA A 737 24.43 15.02 8.22
CA ALA A 737 24.61 13.98 9.22
C ALA A 737 26.11 13.67 9.42
N VAL A 738 26.47 13.36 10.66
CA VAL A 738 27.83 13.04 11.07
C VAL A 738 27.86 11.64 11.66
N VAL A 739 28.79 10.81 11.19
CA VAL A 739 29.07 9.49 11.75
C VAL A 739 30.50 9.47 12.30
N LYS A 740 30.66 8.83 13.46
CA LYS A 740 31.96 8.71 14.14
C LYS A 740 32.38 7.26 14.20
N PHE A 741 33.65 7.00 14.06
CA PHE A 741 34.23 5.67 14.09
C PHE A 741 35.24 5.54 15.21
N SER A 742 35.21 4.40 15.90
CA SER A 742 36.20 4.03 16.93
C SER A 742 36.69 2.62 16.68
N CYS A 743 37.84 2.28 17.21
CA CYS A 743 38.37 0.92 17.16
C CYS A 743 38.37 0.31 18.55
N ASP A 744 38.21 -1.01 18.57
CA ASP A 744 38.30 -1.83 19.77
C ASP A 744 39.71 -1.74 20.37
N ASP A 745 39.82 -2.13 21.63
CA ASP A 745 41.13 -2.15 22.34
C ASP A 745 42.15 -3.02 21.58
N GLY A 746 43.32 -2.44 21.37
CA GLY A 746 44.40 -3.13 20.64
C GLY A 746 44.45 -2.84 19.14
N TYR A 747 43.54 -2.05 18.61
CA TYR A 747 43.52 -1.62 17.20
C TYR A 747 43.74 -0.09 17.10
N THR A 748 44.24 0.34 15.97
CA THR A 748 44.45 1.77 15.67
C THR A 748 43.59 2.15 14.46
N LEU A 749 42.88 3.28 14.58
CA LEU A 749 42.05 3.82 13.49
C LEU A 749 42.98 4.38 12.38
N LYS A 750 42.69 3.96 11.15
CA LYS A 750 43.23 4.48 9.91
C LYS A 750 42.08 5.01 9.07
N GLY A 751 42.23 6.17 8.46
CA GLY A 751 41.14 6.90 7.80
C GLY A 751 40.56 7.99 8.70
N SER A 752 39.36 8.44 8.41
CA SER A 752 38.70 9.54 9.11
C SER A 752 37.90 9.04 10.31
N ALA A 753 38.20 9.52 11.50
CA ALA A 753 37.45 9.20 12.73
C ALA A 753 36.03 9.78 12.72
N GLU A 754 35.76 10.78 11.92
CA GLU A 754 34.47 11.40 11.74
C GLU A 754 34.26 11.69 10.25
N ARG A 755 33.06 11.41 9.74
CA ARG A 755 32.65 11.67 8.36
C ARG A 755 31.31 12.39 8.35
N THR A 756 31.19 13.40 7.49
CA THR A 756 29.97 14.20 7.33
C THR A 756 29.36 13.92 5.95
N CYS A 757 28.05 13.76 5.88
CA CYS A 757 27.33 13.63 4.61
C CYS A 757 27.27 14.99 3.92
N GLN A 758 27.89 15.09 2.73
CA GLN A 758 28.00 16.32 1.95
C GLN A 758 26.77 16.53 1.05
N SER A 759 26.61 17.75 0.54
CA SER A 759 25.56 18.08 -0.43
C SER A 759 25.66 17.34 -1.77
N SER A 760 26.82 16.73 -2.05
CA SER A 760 27.03 15.87 -3.22
C SER A 760 26.49 14.44 -3.07
N GLY A 761 25.94 14.07 -1.91
CA GLY A 761 25.55 12.68 -1.60
C GLY A 761 26.75 11.76 -1.31
N GLN A 762 27.91 12.34 -1.01
CA GLN A 762 29.12 11.59 -0.68
C GLN A 762 29.57 11.88 0.75
N TRP A 763 30.12 10.87 1.41
CA TRP A 763 30.74 11.03 2.73
C TRP A 763 32.08 11.78 2.61
N SER A 764 32.33 12.73 3.52
CA SER A 764 33.61 13.42 3.62
C SER A 764 34.69 12.46 4.11
N GLY A 765 35.95 12.79 3.83
CA GLY A 765 37.11 12.07 4.35
C GLY A 765 37.34 10.69 3.73
N GLU A 766 38.17 9.88 4.35
CA GLU A 766 38.54 8.52 3.93
C GLU A 766 37.80 7.48 4.77
N GLU A 767 37.59 6.29 4.19
CA GLU A 767 36.97 5.15 4.87
C GLU A 767 37.78 4.77 6.14
N ALA A 768 37.02 4.56 7.23
CA ALA A 768 37.62 4.21 8.51
C ALA A 768 37.90 2.69 8.58
N THR A 769 39.10 2.33 8.92
CA THR A 769 39.54 0.95 9.13
C THR A 769 40.29 0.78 10.44
N CYS A 770 40.13 -0.32 11.15
CA CYS A 770 40.86 -0.64 12.37
C CYS A 770 41.96 -1.66 12.07
N VAL A 771 43.18 -1.22 12.24
CA VAL A 771 44.38 -2.04 11.95
C VAL A 771 45.14 -2.37 13.22
N THR A 772 45.72 -3.55 13.29
CA THR A 772 46.64 -3.88 14.39
C THR A 772 47.86 -2.99 14.30
N PRO A 773 48.33 -2.39 15.44
CA PRO A 773 49.54 -1.59 15.44
C PRO A 773 50.68 -2.40 14.85
N SER A 774 51.32 -1.89 13.80
CA SER A 774 52.47 -2.59 13.23
C SER A 774 53.63 -2.59 14.23
N LYS A 775 54.06 -3.77 14.65
CA LYS A 775 55.26 -3.94 15.48
C LYS A 775 56.56 -3.67 14.69
N ILE A 776 56.42 -3.27 13.41
CA ILE A 776 57.57 -3.05 12.50
C ILE A 776 58.46 -1.90 12.91
N PRO A 777 58.05 -0.72 13.44
CA PRO A 777 58.96 0.31 13.86
C PRO A 777 59.93 -0.12 14.99
N GLY A 778 59.46 -0.93 15.94
CA GLY A 778 60.29 -1.46 17.03
C GLY A 778 61.31 -2.51 16.59
N ILE A 779 60.94 -3.36 15.62
CA ILE A 779 61.82 -4.41 15.06
C ILE A 779 62.90 -3.78 14.15
N VAL A 780 62.53 -2.78 13.33
CA VAL A 780 63.48 -2.08 12.47
C VAL A 780 64.44 -1.22 13.30
N ALA A 781 63.98 -0.49 14.33
CA ALA A 781 64.81 0.25 15.24
C ALA A 781 65.74 -0.67 16.07
N GLY A 782 65.21 -1.78 16.55
CA GLY A 782 66.02 -2.81 17.28
C GLY A 782 67.07 -3.47 16.41
N SER A 783 66.77 -3.79 15.15
CA SER A 783 67.73 -4.39 14.20
C SER A 783 68.78 -3.40 13.75
N VAL A 784 68.46 -2.11 13.57
CA VAL A 784 69.49 -1.04 13.24
C VAL A 784 70.41 -0.79 14.43
N ILE A 785 69.90 -0.71 15.67
CA ILE A 785 70.73 -0.51 16.88
C ILE A 785 71.62 -1.75 17.09
N GLY A 786 71.08 -2.95 16.89
CA GLY A 786 71.84 -4.22 16.96
C GLY A 786 72.93 -4.30 15.92
N ALA A 787 72.70 -3.89 14.67
CA ALA A 787 73.67 -3.84 13.61
C ALA A 787 74.81 -2.78 13.87
N VAL A 788 74.44 -1.58 14.36
CA VAL A 788 75.38 -0.53 14.72
C VAL A 788 76.25 -0.95 15.90
N THR A 789 75.70 -1.56 16.94
CA THR A 789 76.47 -2.10 18.06
C THR A 789 77.45 -3.23 17.67
N LEU A 790 76.95 -4.12 16.77
CA LEU A 790 77.78 -5.21 16.22
C LEU A 790 78.94 -4.65 15.39
N ILE A 791 78.75 -3.62 14.59
CA ILE A 791 79.80 -2.93 13.80
C ILE A 791 80.77 -2.25 14.70
N ILE A 792 80.36 -1.60 15.77
CA ILE A 792 81.24 -0.97 16.79
C ILE A 792 82.11 -2.02 17.53
N ILE A 793 81.51 -3.19 17.89
CA ILE A 793 82.27 -4.26 18.51
C ILE A 793 83.31 -4.85 17.56
N ILE A 794 82.95 -5.10 16.31
CA ILE A 794 83.88 -5.61 15.31
C ILE A 794 84.98 -4.64 15.03
N THR A 795 84.68 -3.31 14.94
CA THR A 795 85.66 -2.29 14.68
C THR A 795 86.63 -2.16 15.84
N THR A 796 86.21 -2.21 17.12
CA THR A 796 87.03 -2.23 18.30
C THR A 796 87.87 -3.49 18.38
N LEU A 797 87.37 -4.67 18.06
CA LEU A 797 88.16 -5.90 18.02
C LEU A 797 89.24 -5.84 16.91
N VAL A 798 88.89 -5.33 15.72
CA VAL A 798 89.87 -5.14 14.63
C VAL A 798 90.94 -4.11 15.01
N LEU A 799 90.54 -3.04 15.65
CA LEU A 799 91.54 -2.01 16.15
C LEU A 799 92.40 -2.62 17.28
N HIS A 800 91.80 -3.44 18.16
CA HIS A 800 92.61 -4.05 19.23
C HIS A 800 93.61 -5.08 18.66
N SER A 801 93.12 -5.93 17.66
CA SER A 801 94.02 -6.86 17.00
C SER A 801 95.12 -6.20 16.15
N ARG A 802 94.89 -5.00 15.58
CA ARG A 802 95.82 -4.19 14.89
C ARG A 802 96.86 -3.56 15.89
N LYS A 803 96.44 -3.19 17.06
CA LYS A 803 97.23 -2.72 18.14
C LYS A 803 98.16 -3.79 18.74
N GLN A 804 97.66 -5.05 18.85
CA GLN A 804 98.46 -6.20 19.22
C GLN A 804 99.49 -6.57 18.15
N LYS A 805 99.11 -6.51 16.84
CA LYS A 805 100.08 -6.78 15.74
C LYS A 805 101.15 -5.68 15.68
N ARG A 806 100.94 -4.43 16.02
CA ARG A 806 101.88 -3.38 16.11
C ARG A 806 102.85 -3.58 17.27
N LYS A 807 102.40 -4.10 18.41
CA LYS A 807 103.31 -4.44 19.55
C LYS A 807 104.22 -5.62 19.22
N HIS A 808 103.80 -6.60 18.42
CA HIS A 808 104.64 -7.74 18.00
C HIS A 808 105.65 -7.35 16.89
N THR A 809 105.47 -6.24 16.20
CA THR A 809 106.42 -5.78 15.11
C THR A 809 107.46 -4.85 15.68
N GLU A 810 107.39 -4.34 16.96
CA GLU A 810 108.38 -3.53 17.62
C GLU A 810 109.35 -4.36 18.50
N GLU A 811 109.10 -5.69 18.73
CA GLU A 811 110.00 -6.57 19.48
C GLU A 811 110.98 -7.40 18.66
N HIS A 812 111.05 -7.27 17.31
CA HIS A 812 111.99 -7.97 16.40
C HIS A 812 112.77 -7.02 15.47
N SER A 813 113.58 -6.04 16.13
CA SER A 813 114.59 -5.34 15.39
C SER A 813 115.71 -4.95 16.42
N TRP A 814 116.47 -5.94 16.78
CA TRP A 814 117.79 -5.82 17.26
C TRP A 814 118.54 -7.11 17.06
N ASP A 815 119.42 -7.18 16.04
CA ASP A 815 120.74 -7.73 16.28
C ASP A 815 121.66 -7.27 15.11
N PRO A 816 122.79 -6.91 15.48
CA PRO A 816 123.86 -6.43 14.61
C PRO A 816 124.94 -7.43 14.34
N GLU A 817 125.73 -7.22 13.26
CA GLU A 817 127.09 -7.56 12.98
C GLU A 817 127.51 -9.06 12.90
N GLU A 818 128.35 -9.38 11.98
CA GLU A 818 129.68 -9.38 11.63
C GLU A 818 130.03 -10.44 10.56
N HIS A 819 130.95 -9.96 9.68
CA HIS A 819 131.89 -10.47 8.65
C HIS A 819 131.24 -10.78 7.23
#